data_0bed4c26201a90b516b4e9b2b8fb7264
#
_entry.id   0bed4c26201a90b516b4e9b2b8fb7264
#
_cell.length_a   1.000
_cell.length_b   1.000
_cell.length_c   1.000
_cell.angle_alpha   90.00
_cell.angle_beta   90.00
_cell.angle_gamma   90.00
#
_symmetry.space_group_name_H-M   'P 1'
#
loop_
_entity.id
_entity.type
_entity.pdbx_description
1 polymer ?
#
loop_
_entity_poly.entity_id
_entity_poly.type
_entity_poly.pdbx_seq_one_letter_code
_entity_poly.pdbx_strand_id
1 'polypeptide(L)'
;MKLSWLTAQQTRKGATTQRSNPKFVSRQLLAALVAGLMMAGPSWPVFAQEPGGSPPPGQQQQRPPLPTPQSPEQNRPSQDPNAATQQPTPAYGPAPANPPIPVALGVYQHRYDKAPKPFPNLIAPYRSIGIPALTLTNSPRVDQLVQNGKLQLTLQDAVELALENSMDIVVQRYNTWFGDTDILQTEGGGLPFGVSGAEIRQSTASIPFLNYDPTITQSVFFDNRITAVNNPLVSGTGQSLAQAASLGSHTAQYNTGYSQGFSTGTTLNAAWNNMRESSSSTFNFFNPDVVSLLSISISQQLLNGFGRYANRRNIMIAKNNRKLADLVFAQQAITTVTNTVTAYWELVYATEAVRVQEQAVTVSTKLYNDNRKQLEIGTLAPLEVTRSEAQLAGDRQNLILAQTVKLQDEQVLKNAISKDPLAANLVNVEIIPLDKPTPPEAIEAPTFEEAVKEAFAKRPDLQEQALNVANAGIDAKATANALLPVATLTATYSSSGLAGNSIVPGATTTTAGTTIVGANGQPVTVLDATGTPVEIFVPTSTTAVAGVSHQGFGDSQSQIFHNTFPSYTAGVTLQLPLRNRQAQATNQRAILQLRQIEAQMQQLKNAALLDVRNTYIALEQDRARVQAASKARELQQQTFD
;
A
#
# COMPACT_ATOMS: atom_id res chain seq x y z
N MET A 1 -12.88 -2.61 -61.23
CA MET A 1 -12.40 -1.90 -62.44
C MET A 1 -11.42 -0.86 -61.89
N LYS A 2 -10.10 -1.10 -61.93
CA LYS A 2 -9.10 -0.88 -62.98
C LYS A 2 -9.20 0.57 -63.47
N LEU A 3 -8.20 1.43 -63.50
CA LEU A 3 -6.73 1.45 -63.66
C LEU A 3 -6.31 2.90 -63.48
N SER A 4 -5.30 3.25 -62.75
CA SER A 4 -3.88 3.44 -63.15
C SER A 4 -3.59 4.53 -64.19
N TRP A 5 -2.56 5.31 -63.94
CA TRP A 5 -1.42 5.78 -64.79
C TRP A 5 -0.84 7.08 -64.22
N LEU A 6 0.31 7.09 -63.64
CA LEU A 6 1.69 7.10 -64.14
C LEU A 6 2.18 8.47 -64.59
N THR A 7 3.16 8.95 -63.83
CA THR A 7 4.55 9.32 -64.12
C THR A 7 4.87 10.55 -64.99
N ALA A 8 5.80 11.30 -64.51
CA ALA A 8 7.15 11.58 -64.98
C ALA A 8 7.53 13.04 -65.12
N GLN A 9 8.63 13.37 -64.43
CA GLN A 9 9.87 14.07 -64.94
C GLN A 9 9.72 15.53 -65.37
N GLN A 10 10.60 16.45 -65.14
CA GLN A 10 12.06 16.53 -64.91
C GLN A 10 12.45 18.00 -64.69
N THR A 11 13.37 18.21 -63.76
CA THR A 11 14.50 19.18 -63.78
C THR A 11 14.42 20.51 -64.53
N ARG A 12 14.69 21.64 -63.85
CA ARG A 12 15.86 22.52 -64.17
C ARG A 12 16.08 23.64 -63.14
N LYS A 13 17.33 23.73 -62.78
CA LYS A 13 18.11 24.76 -62.11
C LYS A 13 17.64 26.22 -62.26
N GLY A 14 17.70 26.94 -61.11
CA GLY A 14 17.72 28.39 -61.10
C GLY A 14 18.10 28.86 -59.68
N ALA A 15 19.38 29.18 -59.50
CA ALA A 15 19.89 29.80 -58.30
C ALA A 15 19.43 31.26 -58.23
N THR A 16 18.72 31.62 -57.17
CA THR A 16 18.56 33.04 -56.81
C THR A 16 18.70 33.17 -55.28
N THR A 17 19.69 33.91 -54.91
CA THR A 17 20.01 34.39 -53.58
C THR A 17 18.81 35.07 -52.93
N GLN A 18 18.26 34.50 -51.89
CA GLN A 18 17.24 35.14 -51.05
C GLN A 18 17.84 35.52 -49.69
N ARG A 19 17.83 36.82 -49.42
CA ARG A 19 18.17 37.43 -48.14
C ARG A 19 17.33 36.82 -47.02
N SER A 20 17.99 36.30 -46.02
CA SER A 20 17.37 35.76 -44.79
C SER A 20 16.68 36.85 -43.98
N ASN A 21 15.39 36.72 -43.79
CA ASN A 21 14.58 37.61 -42.97
C ASN A 21 14.65 37.14 -41.48
N PRO A 22 15.14 37.93 -40.54
CA PRO A 22 15.43 37.47 -39.16
C PRO A 22 14.19 37.15 -38.32
N LYS A 23 12.98 37.34 -38.85
CA LYS A 23 11.73 37.02 -38.15
C LYS A 23 11.28 35.56 -38.28
N PHE A 24 11.92 34.74 -39.11
CA PHE A 24 11.54 33.33 -39.29
C PHE A 24 12.26 32.36 -38.36
N VAL A 25 13.40 32.78 -37.81
CA VAL A 25 14.23 31.94 -36.92
C VAL A 25 13.64 31.84 -35.50
N SER A 26 12.89 32.85 -35.05
CA SER A 26 12.29 32.84 -33.71
C SER A 26 11.07 31.89 -33.56
N ARG A 27 10.38 31.58 -34.67
CA ARG A 27 9.20 30.68 -34.63
C ARG A 27 9.56 29.19 -34.62
N GLN A 28 10.65 28.82 -35.27
CA GLN A 28 11.13 27.43 -35.27
C GLN A 28 11.80 27.06 -33.93
N LEU A 29 12.44 28.01 -33.25
CA LEU A 29 13.02 27.82 -31.92
C LEU A 29 11.95 27.65 -30.86
N LEU A 30 10.81 28.35 -30.95
CA LEU A 30 9.71 28.20 -30.00
C LEU A 30 8.97 26.85 -30.18
N ALA A 31 8.80 26.40 -31.43
CA ALA A 31 8.20 25.08 -31.71
C ALA A 31 9.09 23.92 -31.26
N ALA A 32 10.42 24.07 -31.39
CA ALA A 32 11.39 23.10 -30.90
C ALA A 32 11.45 23.05 -29.36
N LEU A 33 11.25 24.19 -28.70
CA LEU A 33 11.24 24.25 -27.22
C LEU A 33 9.98 23.64 -26.61
N VAL A 34 8.82 23.79 -27.24
CA VAL A 34 7.55 23.15 -26.80
C VAL A 34 7.54 21.64 -27.09
N ALA A 35 8.13 21.22 -28.25
CA ALA A 35 8.30 19.79 -28.53
C ALA A 35 9.37 19.14 -27.63
N GLY A 36 10.40 19.87 -27.21
CA GLY A 36 11.41 19.39 -26.27
C GLY A 36 10.90 19.26 -24.83
N LEU A 37 9.93 20.07 -24.39
CA LEU A 37 9.35 19.97 -23.06
C LEU A 37 8.37 18.80 -22.90
N MET A 38 7.79 18.30 -23.99
CA MET A 38 6.92 17.11 -23.99
C MET A 38 7.69 15.78 -24.06
N MET A 39 9.01 15.82 -24.35
CA MET A 39 9.85 14.62 -24.46
C MET A 39 10.82 14.42 -23.30
N ALA A 40 10.84 15.29 -22.30
CA ALA A 40 11.67 15.16 -21.10
C ALA A 40 10.85 14.58 -19.93
N GLY A 41 10.28 13.39 -20.11
CA GLY A 41 9.91 12.51 -19.03
C GLY A 41 11.15 11.73 -18.57
N PRO A 42 11.34 11.47 -17.26
CA PRO A 42 12.46 10.67 -16.80
C PRO A 42 12.35 9.27 -17.39
N SER A 43 13.30 8.92 -18.26
CA SER A 43 13.47 7.57 -18.79
C SER A 43 13.97 6.66 -17.67
N TRP A 44 13.06 5.96 -17.04
CA TRP A 44 13.39 4.77 -16.26
C TRP A 44 13.62 3.63 -17.25
N PRO A 45 14.64 2.79 -17.08
CA PRO A 45 14.86 1.65 -17.95
C PRO A 45 13.70 0.67 -17.80
N VAL A 46 12.84 0.60 -18.80
CA VAL A 46 11.90 -0.49 -18.96
C VAL A 46 12.75 -1.68 -19.39
N PHE A 47 12.93 -2.63 -18.50
CA PHE A 47 13.36 -3.97 -18.90
C PHE A 47 12.26 -4.53 -19.81
N ALA A 48 12.55 -4.60 -21.09
CA ALA A 48 11.74 -5.31 -22.06
C ALA A 48 11.77 -6.80 -21.68
N GLN A 49 10.67 -7.29 -21.16
CA GLN A 49 10.41 -8.71 -20.98
C GLN A 49 9.90 -9.21 -22.34
N GLU A 50 10.71 -10.00 -23.03
CA GLU A 50 10.28 -10.75 -24.20
C GLU A 50 9.07 -11.64 -23.85
N PRO A 51 8.12 -11.84 -24.75
CA PRO A 51 7.03 -12.78 -24.54
C PRO A 51 7.59 -14.20 -24.63
N GLY A 52 8.03 -14.73 -23.49
CA GLY A 52 8.43 -16.13 -23.35
C GLY A 52 7.25 -17.04 -23.51
N GLY A 53 7.39 -18.00 -24.41
CA GLY A 53 6.44 -19.07 -24.65
C GLY A 53 6.12 -19.87 -23.40
N SER A 54 4.91 -20.41 -23.37
CA SER A 54 4.38 -21.29 -22.33
C SER A 54 5.35 -22.43 -22.04
N PRO A 55 5.72 -22.70 -20.79
CA PRO A 55 6.49 -23.89 -20.45
C PRO A 55 5.60 -25.13 -20.57
N PRO A 56 6.17 -26.28 -20.97
CA PRO A 56 5.43 -27.53 -21.05
C PRO A 56 5.03 -28.02 -19.64
N PRO A 57 3.91 -28.76 -19.50
CA PRO A 57 3.44 -29.24 -18.21
C PRO A 57 4.33 -30.41 -17.74
N GLY A 58 4.93 -30.26 -16.57
CA GLY A 58 5.52 -31.39 -15.86
C GLY A 58 6.96 -31.24 -15.43
N GLN A 59 7.20 -30.47 -14.42
CA GLN A 59 8.20 -30.73 -13.39
C GLN A 59 7.79 -29.95 -12.14
N GLN A 60 7.10 -30.65 -11.24
CA GLN A 60 7.01 -30.23 -9.84
C GLN A 60 8.45 -30.27 -9.30
N GLN A 61 9.05 -29.08 -9.10
CA GLN A 61 10.18 -28.96 -8.20
C GLN A 61 9.66 -29.30 -6.80
N GLN A 62 9.95 -30.53 -6.40
CA GLN A 62 9.87 -30.97 -5.01
C GLN A 62 10.72 -30.00 -4.19
N ARG A 63 10.09 -29.22 -3.31
CA ARG A 63 10.80 -28.63 -2.17
C ARG A 63 11.58 -29.77 -1.50
N PRO A 64 12.84 -29.55 -1.13
CA PRO A 64 13.53 -30.51 -0.29
C PRO A 64 12.68 -30.69 0.97
N PRO A 65 12.43 -31.93 1.41
CA PRO A 65 11.71 -32.17 2.65
C PRO A 65 12.49 -31.50 3.78
N LEU A 66 11.78 -30.78 4.64
CA LEU A 66 12.28 -30.38 5.95
C LEU A 66 12.88 -31.65 6.58
N PRO A 67 14.08 -31.56 7.19
CA PRO A 67 14.64 -32.69 7.88
C PRO A 67 13.65 -33.10 8.97
N THR A 68 13.06 -34.26 8.79
CA THR A 68 12.32 -34.94 9.85
C THR A 68 13.28 -35.09 11.02
N PRO A 69 12.88 -34.76 12.26
CA PRO A 69 13.69 -35.09 13.43
C PRO A 69 13.91 -36.59 13.41
N GLN A 70 15.12 -37.01 13.13
CA GLN A 70 15.50 -38.39 13.30
C GLN A 70 15.35 -38.71 14.79
N SER A 71 14.45 -39.65 15.07
CA SER A 71 14.33 -40.20 16.41
C SER A 71 15.70 -40.66 16.90
N PRO A 72 16.10 -40.35 18.13
CA PRO A 72 17.42 -40.70 18.67
C PRO A 72 17.60 -42.20 18.98
N GLU A 73 16.91 -43.09 18.28
CA GLU A 73 16.79 -44.49 18.73
C GLU A 73 17.78 -45.46 18.10
N GLN A 74 18.71 -45.01 17.23
CA GLN A 74 19.61 -45.97 16.55
C GLN A 74 21.11 -45.88 16.95
N ASN A 75 21.50 -45.13 17.96
CA ASN A 75 22.86 -45.21 18.53
C ASN A 75 22.83 -45.12 20.05
N ARG A 76 22.25 -46.13 20.73
CA ARG A 76 22.56 -46.40 22.13
C ARG A 76 23.74 -47.35 22.20
N PRO A 77 24.93 -46.93 22.70
CA PRO A 77 25.84 -47.87 23.28
C PRO A 77 25.16 -48.55 24.48
N SER A 78 25.25 -49.84 24.58
CA SER A 78 24.80 -50.59 25.77
C SER A 78 25.46 -49.99 27.02
N GLN A 79 24.64 -49.39 27.87
CA GLN A 79 25.08 -48.82 29.13
C GLN A 79 25.42 -49.98 30.08
N ASP A 80 26.69 -50.09 30.46
CA ASP A 80 27.10 -50.85 31.62
C ASP A 80 26.60 -50.13 32.90
N PRO A 81 25.93 -50.85 33.84
CA PRO A 81 25.21 -50.21 34.93
C PRO A 81 26.05 -49.75 36.14
N ASN A 82 27.36 -49.58 36.01
CA ASN A 82 28.26 -49.42 37.13
C ASN A 82 29.06 -48.10 37.14
N ALA A 83 28.45 -46.93 37.33
CA ALA A 83 29.22 -45.72 37.75
C ALA A 83 28.34 -44.62 38.30
N ALA A 84 27.97 -44.69 39.54
CA ALA A 84 27.46 -43.54 40.27
C ALA A 84 28.23 -43.33 41.56
N THR A 85 29.29 -42.53 41.47
CA THR A 85 29.86 -41.91 42.68
C THR A 85 29.43 -40.45 42.66
N GLN A 86 28.59 -40.08 43.62
CA GLN A 86 28.07 -38.72 43.77
C GLN A 86 29.22 -37.75 44.08
N GLN A 87 29.48 -36.83 43.14
CA GLN A 87 30.18 -35.58 43.49
C GLN A 87 29.12 -34.54 43.96
N PRO A 88 29.45 -33.71 44.98
CA PRO A 88 28.50 -32.69 45.41
C PRO A 88 28.23 -31.70 44.30
N THR A 89 26.95 -31.55 43.95
CA THR A 89 26.47 -30.49 43.03
C THR A 89 26.91 -29.12 43.59
N PRO A 90 27.52 -28.26 42.77
CA PRO A 90 27.75 -26.88 43.19
C PRO A 90 26.37 -26.25 43.47
N ALA A 91 26.19 -25.75 44.71
CA ALA A 91 25.01 -25.00 45.09
C ALA A 91 25.07 -23.68 44.33
N TYR A 92 24.27 -23.58 43.26
CA TYR A 92 23.97 -22.29 42.66
C TYR A 92 23.17 -21.49 43.69
N GLY A 93 23.69 -20.32 44.06
CA GLY A 93 22.96 -19.38 44.91
C GLY A 93 21.61 -19.00 44.28
N PRO A 94 20.64 -18.52 45.07
CA PRO A 94 19.37 -18.04 44.52
C PRO A 94 19.66 -17.00 43.45
N ALA A 95 18.96 -17.11 42.31
CA ALA A 95 19.01 -16.14 41.22
C ALA A 95 18.89 -14.72 41.78
N PRO A 96 19.73 -13.77 41.37
CA PRO A 96 19.60 -12.40 41.81
C PRO A 96 18.18 -11.93 41.52
N ALA A 97 17.47 -11.50 42.55
CA ALA A 97 16.13 -10.93 42.40
C ALA A 97 16.26 -9.59 41.66
N ASN A 98 16.30 -9.65 40.34
CA ASN A 98 16.15 -8.45 39.56
C ASN A 98 14.70 -7.98 39.73
N PRO A 99 14.47 -6.72 40.14
CA PRO A 99 13.11 -6.20 40.14
C PRO A 99 12.59 -6.34 38.69
N PRO A 100 11.32 -6.77 38.52
CA PRO A 100 10.74 -6.84 37.19
C PRO A 100 10.81 -5.44 36.60
N ILE A 101 11.75 -5.23 35.67
CA ILE A 101 11.75 -4.04 34.84
C ILE A 101 10.46 -4.15 34.05
N PRO A 102 9.50 -3.20 34.19
CA PRO A 102 8.30 -3.27 33.40
C PRO A 102 8.77 -3.35 31.95
N VAL A 103 8.46 -4.46 31.29
CA VAL A 103 8.62 -4.60 29.85
C VAL A 103 7.75 -3.50 29.27
N ALA A 104 8.33 -2.32 29.10
CA ALA A 104 7.79 -1.34 28.22
C ALA A 104 7.91 -1.97 26.83
N LEU A 105 6.98 -2.86 26.50
CA LEU A 105 6.50 -3.00 25.14
C LEU A 105 6.07 -1.58 24.79
N GLY A 106 7.09 -0.75 24.50
CA GLY A 106 6.90 0.59 24.02
C GLY A 106 6.15 0.44 22.73
N VAL A 107 4.85 0.33 22.88
CA VAL A 107 3.91 0.60 21.80
C VAL A 107 4.19 2.05 21.48
N TYR A 108 5.21 2.25 20.62
CA TYR A 108 5.39 3.50 19.93
C TYR A 108 4.09 3.67 19.16
N GLN A 109 3.16 4.43 19.76
CA GLN A 109 1.87 4.77 19.18
C GLN A 109 2.08 5.82 18.08
N HIS A 110 3.01 5.54 17.17
CA HIS A 110 3.07 6.25 15.91
C HIS A 110 1.93 5.69 15.07
N ARG A 111 0.86 6.46 15.05
CA ARG A 111 -0.31 6.15 14.22
C ARG A 111 -0.16 6.91 12.92
N TYR A 112 -0.09 6.16 11.83
CA TYR A 112 -0.01 6.70 10.47
C TYR A 112 -1.38 6.75 9.77
N ASP A 113 -2.46 6.49 10.52
CA ASP A 113 -3.84 6.50 10.03
C ASP A 113 -4.44 7.91 9.85
N LYS A 114 -3.70 8.97 10.16
CA LYS A 114 -4.19 10.35 10.10
C LYS A 114 -3.29 11.24 9.28
N ALA A 115 -3.87 11.88 8.26
CA ALA A 115 -3.20 12.94 7.53
C ALA A 115 -2.98 14.20 8.41
N PRO A 116 -1.90 14.94 8.19
CA PRO A 116 -1.73 16.26 8.78
C PRO A 116 -2.89 17.19 8.38
N LYS A 117 -3.43 17.94 9.34
CA LYS A 117 -4.51 18.88 9.05
C LYS A 117 -3.99 20.02 8.17
N PRO A 118 -4.72 20.39 7.09
CA PRO A 118 -4.29 21.46 6.19
C PRO A 118 -4.40 22.86 6.82
N PHE A 119 -5.11 23.02 7.94
CA PHE A 119 -5.28 24.29 8.62
C PHE A 119 -4.73 24.22 10.05
N PRO A 120 -3.99 25.22 10.54
CA PRO A 120 -3.61 26.49 9.89
C PRO A 120 -2.41 26.40 8.92
N ASN A 121 -1.76 25.25 8.76
CA ASN A 121 -0.57 25.10 7.93
C ASN A 121 -0.90 24.39 6.61
N LEU A 122 -1.10 25.15 5.54
CA LEU A 122 -1.42 24.64 4.20
C LEU A 122 -0.30 23.77 3.58
N ILE A 123 0.92 23.86 4.08
CA ILE A 123 2.07 23.08 3.59
C ILE A 123 2.20 21.74 4.32
N ALA A 124 1.52 21.56 5.46
CA ALA A 124 1.61 20.36 6.26
C ALA A 124 1.27 19.06 5.48
N PRO A 125 0.22 19.03 4.63
CA PRO A 125 -0.11 17.84 3.83
C PRO A 125 0.94 17.47 2.78
N TYR A 126 1.83 18.40 2.42
CA TYR A 126 2.88 18.18 1.40
C TYR A 126 4.24 17.82 2.00
N ARG A 127 4.31 17.62 3.32
CA ARG A 127 5.51 17.16 4.00
C ARG A 127 5.38 15.69 4.34
N SER A 128 6.48 14.93 4.15
CA SER A 128 6.52 13.54 4.57
C SER A 128 6.33 13.41 6.08
N ILE A 129 5.58 12.42 6.51
CA ILE A 129 5.47 12.05 7.92
C ILE A 129 6.82 11.42 8.33
N GLY A 130 7.39 11.89 9.44
CA GLY A 130 8.66 11.36 9.94
C GLY A 130 8.51 9.90 10.37
N ILE A 131 9.39 9.04 9.86
CA ILE A 131 9.48 7.64 10.28
C ILE A 131 10.67 7.52 11.23
N PRO A 132 10.53 6.90 12.43
CA PRO A 132 11.63 6.72 13.36
C PRO A 132 12.73 5.87 12.71
N ALA A 133 13.98 6.20 13.00
CA ALA A 133 15.12 5.45 12.52
C ALA A 133 15.10 4.02 13.07
N LEU A 134 15.50 3.04 12.25
CA LEU A 134 15.64 1.66 12.68
C LEU A 134 16.80 1.52 13.67
N THR A 135 16.52 1.00 14.87
CA THR A 135 17.51 0.71 15.89
C THR A 135 17.82 -0.80 15.89
N LEU A 136 19.06 -1.14 15.51
CA LEU A 136 19.54 -2.53 15.45
C LEU A 136 20.38 -2.92 16.67
N THR A 137 20.57 -2.02 17.63
CA THR A 137 21.30 -2.30 18.86
C THR A 137 20.47 -3.18 19.80
N ASN A 138 21.13 -4.10 20.51
CA ASN A 138 20.51 -4.90 21.55
C ASN A 138 19.95 -4.02 22.67
N SER A 139 18.97 -4.53 23.43
CA SER A 139 18.45 -3.83 24.60
C SER A 139 19.52 -3.74 25.70
N PRO A 140 19.53 -2.68 26.53
CA PRO A 140 20.48 -2.53 27.64
C PRO A 140 20.39 -3.67 28.68
N ARG A 141 19.30 -4.43 28.67
CA ARG A 141 19.08 -5.57 29.54
C ARG A 141 20.07 -6.71 29.29
N VAL A 142 20.51 -6.90 28.03
CA VAL A 142 21.54 -7.88 27.69
C VAL A 142 22.81 -7.60 28.49
N ASP A 143 23.23 -6.33 28.55
CA ASP A 143 24.44 -5.92 29.28
C ASP A 143 24.32 -6.12 30.81
N GLN A 144 23.11 -5.97 31.35
CA GLN A 144 22.86 -6.15 32.78
C GLN A 144 22.92 -7.62 33.21
N LEU A 145 22.59 -8.55 32.32
CA LEU A 145 22.59 -9.98 32.59
C LEU A 145 23.97 -10.64 32.37
N VAL A 146 24.89 -9.96 31.69
CA VAL A 146 26.26 -10.43 31.52
C VAL A 146 27.06 -10.15 32.79
N GLN A 147 27.45 -11.20 33.52
CA GLN A 147 28.25 -11.14 34.74
C GLN A 147 29.51 -11.95 34.55
N ASN A 148 30.68 -11.35 34.79
CA ASN A 148 31.99 -12.02 34.67
C ASN A 148 32.24 -12.74 33.32
N GLY A 149 31.76 -12.17 32.22
CA GLY A 149 31.88 -12.75 30.87
C GLY A 149 30.96 -13.95 30.61
N LYS A 150 29.93 -14.17 31.44
CA LYS A 150 28.94 -15.22 31.31
C LYS A 150 27.54 -14.60 31.38
N LEU A 151 26.65 -15.06 30.52
CA LEU A 151 25.25 -14.66 30.51
C LEU A 151 24.45 -15.66 31.36
N GLN A 152 24.09 -15.25 32.57
CA GLN A 152 23.22 -16.03 33.45
C GLN A 152 21.76 -15.78 33.05
N LEU A 153 21.08 -16.82 32.61
CA LEU A 153 19.76 -16.68 31.97
C LEU A 153 18.74 -17.62 32.62
N THR A 154 17.62 -17.05 33.06
CA THR A 154 16.40 -17.81 33.38
C THR A 154 15.52 -17.92 32.13
N LEU A 155 14.59 -18.87 32.10
CA LEU A 155 13.60 -18.99 31.03
C LEU A 155 12.80 -17.68 30.87
N GLN A 156 12.43 -17.03 31.98
CA GLN A 156 11.72 -15.77 31.93
C GLN A 156 12.57 -14.67 31.27
N ASP A 157 13.84 -14.53 31.64
CA ASP A 157 14.74 -13.55 31.03
C ASP A 157 14.95 -13.82 29.55
N ALA A 158 15.06 -15.10 29.14
CA ALA A 158 15.19 -15.49 27.75
C ALA A 158 13.96 -15.05 26.92
N VAL A 159 12.74 -15.28 27.43
CA VAL A 159 11.50 -14.88 26.78
C VAL A 159 11.38 -13.35 26.71
N GLU A 160 11.73 -12.64 27.79
CA GLU A 160 11.65 -11.19 27.82
C GLU A 160 12.67 -10.57 26.83
N LEU A 161 13.91 -11.09 26.78
CA LEU A 161 14.92 -10.66 25.81
C LEU A 161 14.50 -10.95 24.37
N ALA A 162 13.91 -12.11 24.11
CA ALA A 162 13.42 -12.45 22.78
C ALA A 162 12.28 -11.50 22.32
N LEU A 163 11.36 -11.14 23.21
CA LEU A 163 10.29 -10.17 22.91
C LEU A 163 10.85 -8.76 22.65
N GLU A 164 11.94 -8.37 23.32
CA GLU A 164 12.58 -7.06 23.14
C GLU A 164 13.46 -6.99 21.88
N ASN A 165 14.19 -8.07 21.58
CA ASN A 165 15.29 -8.07 20.63
C ASN A 165 15.04 -8.91 19.36
N SER A 166 14.03 -9.79 19.31
CA SER A 166 13.81 -10.61 18.11
C SER A 166 13.59 -9.73 16.87
N MET A 167 14.38 -9.99 15.83
CA MET A 167 14.24 -9.31 14.54
C MET A 167 12.92 -9.66 13.85
N ASP A 168 12.37 -10.85 14.08
CA ASP A 168 11.08 -11.26 13.54
C ASP A 168 9.94 -10.38 14.06
N ILE A 169 9.97 -10.06 15.37
CA ILE A 169 9.02 -9.13 15.99
C ILE A 169 9.19 -7.72 15.44
N VAL A 170 10.43 -7.27 15.25
CA VAL A 170 10.71 -5.95 14.65
C VAL A 170 10.13 -5.87 13.25
N VAL A 171 10.36 -6.86 12.40
CA VAL A 171 9.85 -6.92 11.02
C VAL A 171 8.32 -6.94 11.01
N GLN A 172 7.69 -7.78 11.83
CA GLN A 172 6.22 -7.88 11.86
C GLN A 172 5.53 -6.63 12.39
N ARG A 173 6.21 -5.83 13.21
CA ARG A 173 5.69 -4.54 13.68
C ARG A 173 5.41 -3.56 12.54
N TYR A 174 6.20 -3.58 11.46
CA TYR A 174 5.96 -2.74 10.28
C TYR A 174 4.62 -3.05 9.60
N ASN A 175 4.14 -4.29 9.66
CA ASN A 175 2.84 -4.65 9.09
C ASN A 175 1.68 -3.90 9.74
N THR A 176 1.76 -3.59 11.03
CA THR A 176 0.73 -2.78 11.71
C THR A 176 0.75 -1.34 11.21
N TRP A 177 1.91 -0.77 10.93
CA TRP A 177 2.06 0.57 10.35
C TRP A 177 1.63 0.62 8.88
N PHE A 178 1.92 -0.43 8.11
CA PHE A 178 1.38 -0.56 6.75
C PHE A 178 -0.15 -0.58 6.76
N GLY A 179 -0.76 -1.27 7.72
CA GLY A 179 -2.21 -1.24 7.90
C GLY A 179 -2.76 0.16 8.22
N ASP A 180 -2.04 0.96 9.00
CA ASP A 180 -2.40 2.37 9.26
C ASP A 180 -2.31 3.21 7.97
N THR A 181 -1.25 3.04 7.15
CA THR A 181 -1.12 3.75 5.87
C THR A 181 -2.20 3.34 4.87
N ASP A 182 -2.64 2.08 4.89
CA ASP A 182 -3.76 1.61 4.07
C ASP A 182 -5.08 2.29 4.44
N ILE A 183 -5.32 2.52 5.74
CA ILE A 183 -6.49 3.28 6.19
C ILE A 183 -6.42 4.71 5.65
N LEU A 184 -5.26 5.38 5.78
CA LEU A 184 -5.06 6.73 5.27
C LEU A 184 -5.28 6.80 3.76
N GLN A 185 -4.71 5.87 2.99
CA GLN A 185 -4.86 5.77 1.53
C GLN A 185 -6.33 5.62 1.13
N THR A 186 -7.06 4.73 1.82
CA THR A 186 -8.46 4.45 1.50
C THR A 186 -9.42 5.54 1.97
N GLU A 187 -9.11 6.28 3.02
CA GLU A 187 -9.85 7.46 3.44
C GLU A 187 -9.72 8.62 2.44
N GLY A 188 -8.60 8.72 1.70
CA GLY A 188 -8.45 9.60 0.55
C GLY A 188 -9.16 9.11 -0.73
N GLY A 189 -9.74 7.89 -0.72
CA GLY A 189 -10.43 7.31 -1.87
C GLY A 189 -9.58 6.35 -2.70
N GLY A 190 -8.32 6.08 -2.30
CA GLY A 190 -7.43 5.13 -2.96
C GLY A 190 -7.75 3.66 -2.66
N LEU A 191 -6.98 2.76 -3.28
CA LEU A 191 -7.01 1.33 -2.98
C LEU A 191 -6.02 1.00 -1.86
N PRO A 192 -6.31 0.04 -0.96
CA PRO A 192 -5.33 -0.42 0.01
C PRO A 192 -4.15 -1.09 -0.70
N PHE A 193 -2.93 -0.88 -0.22
CA PHE A 193 -1.73 -1.60 -0.69
C PHE A 193 -1.72 -3.05 -0.22
N GLY A 194 -2.36 -3.33 0.92
CA GLY A 194 -2.42 -4.61 1.58
C GLY A 194 -1.34 -4.80 2.65
N VAL A 195 -1.61 -5.71 3.58
CA VAL A 195 -0.70 -6.13 4.64
C VAL A 195 -0.40 -7.62 4.53
N SER A 196 0.69 -8.09 5.13
CA SER A 196 1.02 -9.51 5.18
C SER A 196 -0.15 -10.29 5.83
N GLY A 197 -0.50 -11.44 5.25
CA GLY A 197 -1.65 -12.25 5.69
C GLY A 197 -2.99 -11.81 5.10
N ALA A 198 -3.12 -10.59 4.56
CA ALA A 198 -4.32 -10.17 3.85
C ALA A 198 -4.28 -10.62 2.39
N GLU A 199 -5.34 -11.25 1.93
CA GLU A 199 -5.51 -11.48 0.50
C GLU A 199 -5.78 -10.14 -0.20
N ILE A 200 -4.78 -9.63 -0.95
CA ILE A 200 -4.95 -8.44 -1.79
C ILE A 200 -5.89 -8.81 -2.93
N ARG A 201 -7.12 -8.33 -2.83
CA ARG A 201 -8.10 -8.50 -3.88
C ARG A 201 -8.16 -7.22 -4.69
N GLN A 202 -7.57 -7.22 -5.86
CA GLN A 202 -7.90 -6.22 -6.85
C GLN A 202 -9.38 -6.36 -7.17
N SER A 203 -10.19 -5.47 -6.61
CA SER A 203 -11.59 -5.43 -6.92
C SER A 203 -11.76 -5.06 -8.40
N THR A 204 -12.24 -6.02 -9.17
CA THR A 204 -12.62 -5.84 -10.57
C THR A 204 -13.98 -5.15 -10.72
N ALA A 205 -14.59 -4.71 -9.61
CA ALA A 205 -15.84 -3.96 -9.68
C ALA A 205 -15.59 -2.60 -10.35
N SER A 206 -16.29 -2.35 -11.43
CA SER A 206 -16.25 -1.10 -12.22
C SER A 206 -16.90 0.09 -11.48
N ILE A 207 -16.76 0.15 -10.15
CA ILE A 207 -17.23 1.30 -9.37
C ILE A 207 -16.19 2.39 -9.51
N PRO A 208 -16.53 3.58 -10.01
CA PRO A 208 -15.61 4.70 -10.10
C PRO A 208 -15.04 5.00 -8.71
N PHE A 209 -13.73 5.13 -8.62
CA PHE A 209 -13.09 5.58 -7.38
C PHE A 209 -13.39 7.06 -7.21
N LEU A 210 -14.08 7.40 -6.12
CA LEU A 210 -14.30 8.78 -5.72
C LEU A 210 -13.09 9.25 -4.91
N ASN A 211 -12.49 10.34 -5.33
CA ASN A 211 -11.53 11.04 -4.48
C ASN A 211 -12.31 11.74 -3.35
N TYR A 212 -12.06 11.33 -2.12
CA TYR A 212 -12.71 11.91 -0.95
C TYR A 212 -12.01 13.16 -0.44
N ASP A 213 -10.74 13.33 -0.79
CA ASP A 213 -10.02 14.54 -0.47
C ASP A 213 -10.48 15.70 -1.34
N PRO A 214 -10.80 16.87 -0.77
CA PRO A 214 -11.17 18.03 -1.53
C PRO A 214 -9.99 18.51 -2.37
N THR A 215 -10.24 18.77 -3.65
CA THR A 215 -9.25 19.32 -4.57
C THR A 215 -9.63 20.72 -5.01
N ILE A 216 -8.69 21.66 -4.94
CA ILE A 216 -8.82 23.00 -5.50
C ILE A 216 -7.89 23.07 -6.71
N THR A 217 -8.47 23.40 -7.85
CA THR A 217 -7.74 23.58 -9.11
C THR A 217 -7.79 25.05 -9.50
N GLN A 218 -6.65 25.65 -9.79
CA GLN A 218 -6.55 26.99 -10.35
C GLN A 218 -5.83 26.92 -11.68
N SER A 219 -6.37 27.60 -12.68
CA SER A 219 -5.75 27.69 -13.99
C SER A 219 -5.83 29.10 -14.55
N VAL A 220 -4.75 29.54 -15.16
CA VAL A 220 -4.65 30.83 -15.85
C VAL A 220 -4.17 30.56 -17.26
N PHE A 221 -4.91 31.01 -18.25
CA PHE A 221 -4.58 30.86 -19.66
C PHE A 221 -4.61 32.21 -20.36
N PHE A 222 -3.65 32.41 -21.25
CA PHE A 222 -3.64 33.51 -22.20
C PHE A 222 -3.57 32.92 -23.59
N ASP A 223 -4.58 33.21 -24.41
CA ASP A 223 -4.67 32.72 -25.79
C ASP A 223 -4.69 33.92 -26.76
N ASN A 224 -3.97 33.81 -27.82
CA ASN A 224 -3.99 34.75 -28.94
C ASN A 224 -4.23 33.94 -30.21
N ARG A 225 -5.42 34.05 -30.76
CA ARG A 225 -5.87 33.27 -31.90
C ARG A 225 -6.20 34.20 -33.06
N ILE A 226 -5.70 33.86 -34.26
CA ILE A 226 -6.14 34.45 -35.51
C ILE A 226 -6.76 33.33 -36.36
N THR A 227 -8.06 33.46 -36.62
CA THR A 227 -8.84 32.45 -37.35
C THR A 227 -9.22 33.01 -38.72
N ALA A 228 -8.92 32.26 -39.78
CA ALA A 228 -9.41 32.60 -41.12
C ALA A 228 -10.93 32.42 -41.18
N VAL A 229 -11.63 33.40 -41.68
CA VAL A 229 -13.10 33.42 -41.73
C VAL A 229 -13.56 33.37 -43.17
N ASN A 230 -14.38 32.42 -43.50
CA ASN A 230 -14.98 32.24 -44.84
C ASN A 230 -16.17 33.16 -45.13
N ASN A 231 -16.86 33.65 -44.08
CA ASN A 231 -17.98 34.56 -44.23
C ASN A 231 -17.81 35.82 -43.33
N PRO A 232 -17.28 36.91 -43.87
CA PRO A 232 -17.01 38.13 -43.12
C PRO A 232 -18.26 38.82 -42.61
N LEU A 233 -19.42 38.61 -43.24
CA LEU A 233 -20.69 39.18 -42.78
C LEU A 233 -21.19 38.57 -41.46
N VAL A 234 -20.88 37.29 -41.24
CA VAL A 234 -21.28 36.60 -39.97
C VAL A 234 -20.28 36.91 -38.85
N SER A 235 -19.02 37.09 -39.19
CA SER A 235 -17.96 37.33 -38.19
C SER A 235 -17.75 38.80 -37.81
N GLY A 236 -18.38 39.73 -38.55
CA GLY A 236 -18.21 41.16 -38.29
C GLY A 236 -16.82 41.69 -38.60
N THR A 237 -16.08 41.05 -39.50
CA THR A 237 -14.69 41.45 -39.88
C THR A 237 -14.61 42.46 -41.02
N GLY A 238 -15.79 42.97 -41.47
CA GLY A 238 -15.89 43.94 -42.54
C GLY A 238 -15.97 43.35 -43.95
N GLN A 239 -16.40 44.18 -44.93
CA GLN A 239 -16.62 43.77 -46.33
C GLN A 239 -15.34 43.95 -47.17
N SER A 240 -14.37 43.10 -47.04
CA SER A 240 -13.33 43.05 -48.08
C SER A 240 -13.50 41.76 -48.88
N LEU A 241 -14.05 41.86 -50.04
CA LEU A 241 -14.26 40.74 -50.98
C LEU A 241 -12.96 40.26 -51.65
N ALA A 242 -11.83 40.96 -51.39
CA ALA A 242 -10.57 40.70 -52.09
C ALA A 242 -9.57 39.82 -51.32
N GLN A 243 -9.78 39.59 -50.04
CA GLN A 243 -8.87 38.77 -49.22
C GLN A 243 -9.69 37.95 -48.18
N ALA A 244 -9.20 36.76 -47.83
CA ALA A 244 -9.76 36.00 -46.74
C ALA A 244 -9.75 36.84 -45.46
N ALA A 245 -10.92 37.09 -44.90
CA ALA A 245 -11.06 37.81 -43.66
C ALA A 245 -10.50 36.98 -42.49
N SER A 246 -9.85 37.62 -41.57
CA SER A 246 -9.32 37.00 -40.37
C SER A 246 -9.97 37.62 -39.14
N LEU A 247 -10.35 36.76 -38.19
CA LEU A 247 -10.83 37.16 -36.88
C LEU A 247 -9.72 36.95 -35.85
N GLY A 248 -9.24 38.05 -35.26
CA GLY A 248 -8.30 38.00 -34.14
C GLY A 248 -9.05 38.00 -32.80
N SER A 249 -8.69 37.11 -31.92
CA SER A 249 -9.14 37.13 -30.54
C SER A 249 -7.98 37.00 -29.56
N HIS A 250 -8.01 37.79 -28.50
CA HIS A 250 -7.11 37.75 -27.35
C HIS A 250 -7.90 37.41 -26.13
N THR A 251 -7.68 36.22 -25.55
CA THR A 251 -8.42 35.72 -24.41
C THR A 251 -7.51 35.57 -23.21
N ALA A 252 -7.96 36.07 -22.07
CA ALA A 252 -7.35 35.82 -20.76
C ALA A 252 -8.39 35.11 -19.88
N GLN A 253 -8.03 33.93 -19.37
CA GLN A 253 -8.91 33.12 -18.53
C GLN A 253 -8.29 32.90 -17.15
N TYR A 254 -9.11 33.01 -16.12
CA TYR A 254 -8.80 32.64 -14.75
C TYR A 254 -9.92 31.77 -14.20
N ASN A 255 -9.62 30.48 -13.96
CA ASN A 255 -10.59 29.52 -13.54
C ASN A 255 -10.19 28.92 -12.20
N THR A 256 -11.14 28.84 -11.28
CA THR A 256 -10.99 28.16 -9.99
C THR A 256 -12.04 27.06 -9.88
N GLY A 257 -11.60 25.84 -9.64
CA GLY A 257 -12.45 24.68 -9.44
C GLY A 257 -12.29 24.08 -8.03
N TYR A 258 -13.37 23.61 -7.46
CA TYR A 258 -13.40 22.78 -6.26
C TYR A 258 -14.13 21.48 -6.60
N SER A 259 -13.54 20.35 -6.24
CA SER A 259 -14.13 19.02 -6.45
C SER A 259 -13.94 18.17 -5.22
N GLN A 260 -15.02 17.50 -4.77
CA GLN A 260 -15.00 16.58 -3.63
C GLN A 260 -15.98 15.44 -3.85
N GLY A 261 -15.52 14.20 -3.62
CA GLY A 261 -16.36 13.03 -3.49
C GLY A 261 -16.73 12.75 -2.04
N PHE A 262 -17.87 12.13 -1.80
CA PHE A 262 -18.34 11.73 -0.49
C PHE A 262 -18.60 10.22 -0.43
N SER A 263 -18.40 9.65 0.73
CA SER A 263 -18.60 8.22 0.98
C SER A 263 -20.06 7.74 0.85
N THR A 264 -20.99 8.64 0.51
CA THR A 264 -22.39 8.36 0.18
C THR A 264 -22.60 8.06 -1.31
N GLY A 265 -21.58 8.27 -2.16
CA GLY A 265 -21.69 8.24 -3.62
C GLY A 265 -22.14 9.58 -4.22
N THR A 266 -22.00 10.66 -3.46
CA THR A 266 -22.23 12.04 -3.88
C THR A 266 -20.94 12.66 -4.39
N THR A 267 -20.98 13.43 -5.46
CA THR A 267 -19.89 14.31 -5.87
C THR A 267 -20.37 15.76 -5.88
N LEU A 268 -19.57 16.65 -5.34
CA LEU A 268 -19.77 18.10 -5.36
C LEU A 268 -18.67 18.73 -6.21
N ASN A 269 -19.07 19.49 -7.23
CA ASN A 269 -18.16 20.30 -8.02
C ASN A 269 -18.65 21.75 -7.99
N ALA A 270 -17.74 22.67 -7.70
CA ALA A 270 -17.99 24.10 -7.83
C ALA A 270 -16.91 24.68 -8.74
N ALA A 271 -17.31 25.46 -9.73
CA ALA A 271 -16.38 26.10 -10.65
C ALA A 271 -16.72 27.59 -10.78
N TRP A 272 -15.69 28.40 -10.72
CA TRP A 272 -15.75 29.83 -10.94
C TRP A 272 -14.81 30.16 -12.08
N ASN A 273 -15.40 30.32 -13.28
CA ASN A 273 -14.69 30.55 -14.53
C ASN A 273 -14.83 32.02 -14.92
N ASN A 274 -13.73 32.64 -15.26
CA ASN A 274 -13.68 34.04 -15.67
C ASN A 274 -12.87 34.14 -16.95
N MET A 275 -13.42 34.83 -17.93
CA MET A 275 -12.81 35.03 -19.22
C MET A 275 -12.92 36.50 -19.61
N ARG A 276 -11.83 37.07 -20.06
CA ARG A 276 -11.80 38.37 -20.74
C ARG A 276 -11.35 38.12 -22.16
N GLU A 277 -12.19 38.52 -23.14
CA GLU A 277 -11.89 38.38 -24.55
C GLU A 277 -11.89 39.78 -25.22
N SER A 278 -10.92 40.01 -26.06
CA SER A 278 -10.91 41.12 -27.00
C SER A 278 -10.88 40.56 -28.41
N SER A 279 -11.87 40.94 -29.20
CA SER A 279 -12.05 40.42 -30.55
C SER A 279 -11.98 41.54 -31.61
N SER A 280 -11.50 41.21 -32.78
CA SER A 280 -11.57 42.12 -33.93
C SER A 280 -12.96 42.14 -34.58
N SER A 281 -13.95 41.42 -34.03
CA SER A 281 -15.33 41.44 -34.49
C SER A 281 -15.99 42.78 -34.16
N THR A 282 -16.64 43.39 -35.13
CA THR A 282 -17.42 44.62 -34.94
C THR A 282 -18.86 44.35 -34.49
N PHE A 283 -19.29 43.07 -34.43
CA PHE A 283 -20.64 42.70 -34.03
C PHE A 283 -20.76 42.45 -32.51
N ASN A 284 -19.65 42.43 -31.77
CA ASN A 284 -19.72 42.28 -30.34
C ASN A 284 -20.24 43.55 -29.67
N PHE A 285 -21.25 43.39 -28.82
CA PHE A 285 -21.80 44.52 -28.03
C PHE A 285 -20.79 45.05 -27.04
N PHE A 286 -20.04 44.14 -26.40
CA PHE A 286 -18.91 44.46 -25.53
C PHE A 286 -17.59 44.08 -26.20
N ASN A 287 -16.60 44.95 -26.18
CA ASN A 287 -15.25 44.64 -26.68
C ASN A 287 -14.20 45.55 -26.00
N PRO A 288 -13.31 45.01 -25.13
CA PRO A 288 -13.31 43.63 -24.64
C PRO A 288 -14.53 43.32 -23.79
N ASP A 289 -14.98 42.06 -23.85
CA ASP A 289 -15.98 41.52 -22.95
C ASP A 289 -15.34 40.77 -21.77
N VAL A 290 -16.06 40.73 -20.65
CA VAL A 290 -15.71 39.97 -19.45
C VAL A 290 -16.88 39.07 -19.11
N VAL A 291 -16.69 37.78 -19.28
CA VAL A 291 -17.66 36.73 -18.95
C VAL A 291 -17.23 36.03 -17.69
N SER A 292 -18.09 35.99 -16.69
CA SER A 292 -17.87 35.24 -15.46
C SER A 292 -19.00 34.25 -15.27
N LEU A 293 -18.66 33.03 -14.82
CA LEU A 293 -19.60 31.94 -14.57
C LEU A 293 -19.27 31.27 -13.24
N LEU A 294 -20.18 31.31 -12.31
CA LEU A 294 -20.16 30.49 -11.10
C LEU A 294 -21.11 29.31 -11.33
N SER A 295 -20.62 28.08 -11.21
CA SER A 295 -21.44 26.88 -11.30
C SER A 295 -21.20 25.97 -10.09
N ILE A 296 -22.25 25.42 -9.51
CA ILE A 296 -22.23 24.43 -8.45
C ILE A 296 -23.05 23.24 -8.91
N SER A 297 -22.43 22.07 -9.00
CA SER A 297 -23.09 20.84 -9.41
C SER A 297 -22.95 19.76 -8.36
N ILE A 298 -24.04 19.09 -8.06
CA ILE A 298 -24.12 17.93 -7.17
C ILE A 298 -24.59 16.76 -8.02
N SER A 299 -23.86 15.65 -7.95
CA SER A 299 -24.24 14.39 -8.58
C SER A 299 -24.32 13.31 -7.51
N GLN A 300 -25.45 12.58 -7.48
CA GLN A 300 -25.72 11.52 -6.52
C GLN A 300 -26.08 10.23 -7.23
N GLN A 301 -25.34 9.17 -6.96
CA GLN A 301 -25.70 7.83 -7.37
C GLN A 301 -26.90 7.35 -6.55
N LEU A 302 -27.96 6.84 -7.21
CA LEU A 302 -29.19 6.42 -6.54
C LEU A 302 -29.31 4.89 -6.40
N LEU A 303 -28.74 4.11 -7.32
CA LEU A 303 -28.80 2.64 -7.35
C LEU A 303 -27.39 2.06 -7.33
N ASN A 304 -26.81 1.80 -8.52
CA ASN A 304 -25.41 1.35 -8.61
C ASN A 304 -24.49 2.45 -8.09
N GLY A 305 -23.59 2.10 -7.18
CA GLY A 305 -22.70 3.07 -6.53
C GLY A 305 -23.33 3.80 -5.34
N PHE A 306 -24.55 3.44 -4.90
CA PHE A 306 -25.16 3.98 -3.70
C PHE A 306 -24.85 3.13 -2.46
N GLY A 307 -24.61 3.80 -1.34
CA GLY A 307 -24.50 3.17 -0.04
C GLY A 307 -23.06 2.76 0.37
N ARG A 308 -22.94 2.32 1.63
CA ARG A 308 -21.64 2.12 2.28
C ARG A 308 -20.80 0.98 1.70
N TYR A 309 -21.43 -0.09 1.22
CA TYR A 309 -20.72 -1.23 0.63
C TYR A 309 -20.14 -0.89 -0.74
N ALA A 310 -20.77 0.01 -1.50
CA ALA A 310 -20.24 0.50 -2.76
C ALA A 310 -19.08 1.46 -2.55
N ASN A 311 -19.25 2.47 -1.67
CA ASN A 311 -18.31 3.58 -1.57
C ASN A 311 -17.29 3.43 -0.44
N ARG A 312 -17.62 2.81 0.70
CA ARG A 312 -16.72 2.66 1.86
C ARG A 312 -16.10 1.28 1.99
N ARG A 313 -16.26 0.39 0.99
CA ARG A 313 -15.76 -0.98 1.07
C ARG A 313 -14.25 -1.01 1.33
N ASN A 314 -13.45 -0.22 0.59
CA ASN A 314 -12.00 -0.18 0.74
C ASN A 314 -11.59 0.28 2.15
N ILE A 315 -12.27 1.28 2.70
CA ILE A 315 -12.06 1.73 4.08
C ILE A 315 -12.40 0.62 5.09
N MET A 316 -13.49 -0.12 4.86
CA MET A 316 -13.87 -1.23 5.75
C MET A 316 -12.88 -2.37 5.68
N ILE A 317 -12.42 -2.72 4.48
CA ILE A 317 -11.39 -3.74 4.25
C ILE A 317 -10.06 -3.31 4.87
N ALA A 318 -9.61 -2.07 4.67
CA ALA A 318 -8.39 -1.54 5.28
C ALA A 318 -8.44 -1.59 6.82
N LYS A 319 -9.58 -1.23 7.42
CA LYS A 319 -9.78 -1.35 8.88
C LYS A 319 -9.75 -2.80 9.38
N ASN A 320 -10.27 -3.74 8.60
CA ASN A 320 -10.14 -5.16 8.91
C ASN A 320 -8.70 -5.65 8.74
N ASN A 321 -8.02 -5.25 7.66
CA ASN A 321 -6.63 -5.58 7.40
C ASN A 321 -5.70 -5.05 8.50
N ARG A 322 -6.00 -3.87 9.05
CA ARG A 322 -5.25 -3.36 10.21
C ARG A 322 -5.40 -4.26 11.45
N LYS A 323 -6.61 -4.77 11.72
CA LYS A 323 -6.84 -5.76 12.79
C LYS A 323 -6.14 -7.09 12.48
N LEU A 324 -6.15 -7.49 11.21
CA LEU A 324 -5.46 -8.68 10.74
C LEU A 324 -3.95 -8.55 10.96
N ALA A 325 -3.34 -7.40 10.69
CA ALA A 325 -1.94 -7.14 10.99
C ALA A 325 -1.61 -7.28 12.49
N ASP A 326 -2.53 -6.88 13.39
CA ASP A 326 -2.37 -7.08 14.83
C ASP A 326 -2.41 -8.57 15.22
N LEU A 327 -3.27 -9.37 14.56
CA LEU A 327 -3.35 -10.83 14.79
C LEU A 327 -2.09 -11.54 14.26
N VAL A 328 -1.60 -11.17 13.09
CA VAL A 328 -0.34 -11.70 12.52
C VAL A 328 0.83 -11.36 13.44
N PHE A 329 0.87 -10.15 13.99
CA PHE A 329 1.87 -9.75 14.99
C PHE A 329 1.77 -10.61 16.26
N ALA A 330 0.55 -10.84 16.77
CA ALA A 330 0.32 -11.71 17.92
C ALA A 330 0.76 -13.15 17.64
N GLN A 331 0.47 -13.69 16.44
CA GLN A 331 0.92 -15.01 16.01
C GLN A 331 2.45 -15.10 15.98
N GLN A 332 3.12 -14.08 15.44
CA GLN A 332 4.59 -14.04 15.42
C GLN A 332 5.17 -13.98 16.83
N ALA A 333 4.58 -13.20 17.73
CA ALA A 333 5.01 -13.14 19.13
C ALA A 333 4.89 -14.52 19.82
N ILE A 334 3.79 -15.24 19.60
CA ILE A 334 3.60 -16.59 20.11
C ILE A 334 4.67 -17.53 19.54
N THR A 335 4.92 -17.50 18.24
CA THR A 335 5.94 -18.32 17.58
C THR A 335 7.34 -18.01 18.12
N THR A 336 7.68 -16.73 18.29
CA THR A 336 8.98 -16.30 18.85
C THR A 336 9.15 -16.82 20.28
N VAL A 337 8.14 -16.67 21.13
CA VAL A 337 8.16 -17.18 22.52
C VAL A 337 8.34 -18.70 22.52
N THR A 338 7.55 -19.44 21.72
CA THR A 338 7.63 -20.89 21.64
C THR A 338 9.01 -21.36 21.19
N ASN A 339 9.55 -20.75 20.12
CA ASN A 339 10.90 -21.09 19.63
C ASN A 339 11.99 -20.79 20.69
N THR A 340 11.85 -19.68 21.41
CA THR A 340 12.80 -19.32 22.48
C THR A 340 12.72 -20.30 23.64
N VAL A 341 11.52 -20.68 24.07
CA VAL A 341 11.33 -21.68 25.13
C VAL A 341 11.94 -23.03 24.72
N THR A 342 11.71 -23.46 23.48
CA THR A 342 12.30 -24.70 22.93
C THR A 342 13.82 -24.61 22.92
N ALA A 343 14.41 -23.56 22.33
CA ALA A 343 15.86 -23.38 22.28
C ALA A 343 16.50 -23.28 23.67
N TYR A 344 15.82 -22.68 24.64
CA TYR A 344 16.29 -22.60 26.02
C TYR A 344 16.38 -24.00 26.66
N TRP A 345 15.32 -24.81 26.54
CA TRP A 345 15.33 -26.15 27.11
C TRP A 345 16.25 -27.11 26.37
N GLU A 346 16.46 -26.94 25.06
CA GLU A 346 17.49 -27.67 24.31
C GLU A 346 18.89 -27.36 24.83
N LEU A 347 19.21 -26.09 25.13
CA LEU A 347 20.48 -25.69 25.74
C LEU A 347 20.63 -26.25 27.17
N VAL A 348 19.57 -26.26 27.97
CA VAL A 348 19.57 -26.91 29.31
C VAL A 348 19.90 -28.39 29.16
N TYR A 349 19.22 -29.08 28.25
CA TYR A 349 19.48 -30.49 27.96
C TYR A 349 20.92 -30.75 27.50
N ALA A 350 21.41 -29.97 26.52
CA ALA A 350 22.77 -30.08 26.00
C ALA A 350 23.83 -29.84 27.08
N THR A 351 23.57 -28.89 28.00
CA THR A 351 24.47 -28.61 29.14
C THR A 351 24.54 -29.80 30.10
N GLU A 352 23.40 -30.43 30.43
CA GLU A 352 23.39 -31.63 31.26
C GLU A 352 23.98 -32.86 30.53
N ALA A 353 23.80 -32.97 29.22
CA ALA A 353 24.40 -34.02 28.42
C ALA A 353 25.97 -33.93 28.43
N VAL A 354 26.51 -32.72 28.29
CA VAL A 354 27.98 -32.50 28.45
C VAL A 354 28.44 -32.99 29.82
N ARG A 355 27.74 -32.60 30.89
CA ARG A 355 28.10 -33.02 32.26
C ARG A 355 28.10 -34.56 32.43
N VAL A 356 27.13 -35.24 31.85
CA VAL A 356 27.04 -36.73 31.86
C VAL A 356 28.22 -37.34 31.12
N GLN A 357 28.58 -36.79 29.93
CA GLN A 357 29.72 -37.30 29.16
C GLN A 357 31.06 -37.04 29.85
N GLU A 358 31.24 -35.92 30.57
CA GLU A 358 32.42 -35.65 31.38
C GLU A 358 32.56 -36.69 32.51
N GLN A 359 31.46 -37.05 33.16
CA GLN A 359 31.44 -38.12 34.16
C GLN A 359 31.83 -39.47 33.55
N ALA A 360 31.27 -39.81 32.36
CA ALA A 360 31.57 -41.04 31.65
C ALA A 360 33.08 -41.13 31.31
N VAL A 361 33.68 -40.05 30.78
CA VAL A 361 35.13 -39.99 30.51
C VAL A 361 35.95 -40.13 31.81
N THR A 362 35.49 -39.55 32.92
CA THR A 362 36.18 -39.69 34.23
C THR A 362 36.18 -41.14 34.69
N VAL A 363 35.06 -41.84 34.57
CA VAL A 363 34.92 -43.25 34.97
C VAL A 363 35.76 -44.16 34.06
N SER A 364 35.66 -44.02 32.75
CA SER A 364 36.42 -44.82 31.79
C SER A 364 37.92 -44.55 31.87
N THR A 365 38.35 -43.32 32.22
CA THR A 365 39.75 -43.00 32.50
C THR A 365 40.23 -43.74 33.73
N LYS A 366 39.44 -43.79 34.80
CA LYS A 366 39.79 -44.55 36.02
C LYS A 366 39.89 -46.06 35.70
N LEU A 367 38.90 -46.60 35.02
CA LEU A 367 38.90 -48.02 34.63
C LEU A 367 40.11 -48.38 33.79
N TYR A 368 40.46 -47.59 32.78
CA TYR A 368 41.64 -47.79 31.96
C TYR A 368 42.93 -47.79 32.81
N ASN A 369 43.08 -46.82 33.71
CA ASN A 369 44.26 -46.74 34.59
C ASN A 369 44.35 -47.91 35.56
N ASP A 370 43.23 -48.36 36.12
CA ASP A 370 43.21 -49.54 37.04
C ASP A 370 43.49 -50.84 36.29
N ASN A 371 42.91 -51.04 35.09
CA ASN A 371 43.22 -52.20 34.23
C ASN A 371 44.70 -52.22 33.81
N ARG A 372 45.29 -51.07 33.51
CA ARG A 372 46.70 -50.96 33.17
C ARG A 372 47.62 -51.38 34.35
N LYS A 373 47.29 -50.92 35.58
CA LYS A 373 48.01 -51.34 36.79
C LYS A 373 47.91 -52.84 37.04
N GLN A 374 46.69 -53.43 36.82
CA GLN A 374 46.49 -54.87 36.94
C GLN A 374 47.26 -55.68 35.89
N LEU A 375 47.44 -55.16 34.69
CA LEU A 375 48.30 -55.77 33.68
C LEU A 375 49.77 -55.72 34.10
N GLU A 376 50.24 -54.59 34.63
CA GLU A 376 51.62 -54.40 35.11
C GLU A 376 52.00 -55.39 36.23
N ILE A 377 51.05 -55.74 37.09
CA ILE A 377 51.21 -56.77 38.13
C ILE A 377 50.89 -58.18 37.70
N GLY A 378 50.52 -58.37 36.41
CA GLY A 378 50.29 -59.67 35.81
C GLY A 378 48.92 -60.34 36.10
N THR A 379 47.94 -59.64 36.64
CA THR A 379 46.65 -60.16 37.04
C THR A 379 45.55 -60.00 35.96
N LEU A 380 45.79 -59.22 34.90
CA LEU A 380 44.82 -58.95 33.82
C LEU A 380 45.43 -59.25 32.45
N ALA A 381 44.61 -59.72 31.51
CA ALA A 381 45.01 -59.98 30.12
C ALA A 381 45.19 -58.67 29.32
N PRO A 382 46.18 -58.56 28.41
CA PRO A 382 46.43 -57.37 27.60
C PRO A 382 45.18 -56.92 26.79
N LEU A 383 44.37 -57.87 26.36
CA LEU A 383 43.12 -57.60 25.59
C LEU A 383 42.13 -56.69 26.38
N GLU A 384 42.05 -56.83 27.69
CA GLU A 384 41.14 -56.03 28.52
C GLU A 384 41.61 -54.56 28.67
N VAL A 385 42.93 -54.34 28.64
CA VAL A 385 43.46 -52.96 28.61
C VAL A 385 43.10 -52.29 27.27
N THR A 386 43.31 -53.00 26.15
CA THR A 386 42.90 -52.47 24.82
C THR A 386 41.41 -52.21 24.74
N ARG A 387 40.57 -53.05 25.35
CA ARG A 387 39.13 -52.85 25.42
C ARG A 387 38.76 -51.60 26.21
N SER A 388 39.36 -51.38 27.37
CA SER A 388 39.14 -50.20 28.20
C SER A 388 39.69 -48.90 27.56
N GLU A 389 40.79 -49.00 26.78
CA GLU A 389 41.30 -47.90 25.98
C GLU A 389 40.34 -47.50 24.85
N ALA A 390 39.80 -48.50 24.12
CA ALA A 390 38.78 -48.25 23.08
C ALA A 390 37.50 -47.60 23.67
N GLN A 391 37.08 -48.04 24.87
CA GLN A 391 35.92 -47.44 25.55
C GLN A 391 36.21 -45.97 25.91
N LEU A 392 37.38 -45.68 26.48
CA LEU A 392 37.79 -44.32 26.81
C LEU A 392 37.84 -43.40 25.58
N ALA A 393 38.38 -43.94 24.45
CA ALA A 393 38.40 -43.18 23.19
C ALA A 393 36.96 -42.89 22.66
N GLY A 394 36.03 -43.83 22.77
CA GLY A 394 34.64 -43.68 22.44
C GLY A 394 33.94 -42.60 23.32
N ASP A 395 34.17 -42.65 24.63
CA ASP A 395 33.58 -41.67 25.55
C ASP A 395 34.11 -40.26 25.33
N ARG A 396 35.42 -40.12 24.99
CA ARG A 396 36.00 -38.84 24.59
C ARG A 396 35.37 -38.30 23.30
N GLN A 397 35.13 -39.16 22.31
CA GLN A 397 34.46 -38.77 21.10
C GLN A 397 33.02 -38.27 21.40
N ASN A 398 32.27 -38.99 22.23
CA ASN A 398 30.92 -38.59 22.64
C ASN A 398 30.92 -37.24 23.39
N LEU A 399 31.94 -36.98 24.25
CA LEU A 399 32.08 -35.70 24.91
C LEU A 399 32.28 -34.54 23.91
N ILE A 400 33.14 -34.73 22.89
CA ILE A 400 33.35 -33.71 21.85
C ILE A 400 32.06 -33.44 21.09
N LEU A 401 31.29 -34.47 20.77
CA LEU A 401 29.99 -34.33 20.10
C LEU A 401 29.02 -33.54 20.99
N ALA A 402 28.88 -33.90 22.27
CA ALA A 402 28.02 -33.19 23.20
C ALA A 402 28.40 -31.71 23.37
N GLN A 403 29.69 -31.41 23.48
CA GLN A 403 30.20 -30.03 23.52
C GLN A 403 29.85 -29.26 22.24
N THR A 404 29.95 -29.90 21.08
CA THR A 404 29.59 -29.28 19.79
C THR A 404 28.12 -28.94 19.73
N VAL A 405 27.23 -29.85 20.16
CA VAL A 405 25.77 -29.62 20.21
C VAL A 405 25.45 -28.46 21.15
N LYS A 406 26.05 -28.43 22.37
CA LYS A 406 25.88 -27.30 23.31
C LYS A 406 26.23 -25.96 22.66
N LEU A 407 27.38 -25.90 21.94
CA LEU A 407 27.78 -24.66 21.25
C LEU A 407 26.80 -24.26 20.14
N GLN A 408 26.23 -25.23 19.40
CA GLN A 408 25.22 -24.96 18.39
C GLN A 408 23.93 -24.41 18.99
N ASP A 409 23.41 -25.04 20.04
CA ASP A 409 22.18 -24.63 20.72
C ASP A 409 22.37 -23.24 21.39
N GLU A 410 23.58 -22.96 21.91
CA GLU A 410 23.93 -21.64 22.42
C GLU A 410 23.84 -20.55 21.33
N GLN A 411 24.32 -20.83 20.11
CA GLN A 411 24.19 -19.88 19.00
C GLN A 411 22.73 -19.70 18.54
N VAL A 412 21.93 -20.76 18.53
CA VAL A 412 20.51 -20.68 18.23
C VAL A 412 19.80 -19.78 19.24
N LEU A 413 20.07 -19.97 20.53
CA LEU A 413 19.46 -19.14 21.58
C LEU A 413 19.95 -17.69 21.49
N LYS A 414 21.26 -17.42 21.26
CA LYS A 414 21.80 -16.07 21.05
C LYS A 414 21.09 -15.35 19.91
N ASN A 415 20.83 -16.04 18.79
CA ASN A 415 20.10 -15.48 17.67
C ASN A 415 18.64 -15.16 18.03
N ALA A 416 18.01 -15.97 18.88
CA ALA A 416 16.60 -15.74 19.29
C ALA A 416 16.45 -14.55 20.24
N ILE A 417 17.44 -14.29 21.12
CA ILE A 417 17.37 -13.27 22.17
C ILE A 417 18.04 -11.94 21.83
N SER A 418 18.69 -11.81 20.66
CA SER A 418 19.44 -10.61 20.28
C SER A 418 19.09 -10.14 18.87
N LYS A 419 19.19 -8.82 18.64
CA LYS A 419 19.14 -8.20 17.31
C LYS A 419 20.45 -8.36 16.55
N ASP A 420 21.56 -8.27 17.28
CA ASP A 420 22.91 -8.46 16.77
C ASP A 420 23.63 -9.49 17.64
N PRO A 421 23.66 -10.77 17.24
CA PRO A 421 24.37 -11.83 17.95
C PRO A 421 25.91 -11.68 17.88
N LEU A 422 26.42 -10.86 16.94
CA LEU A 422 27.85 -10.60 16.77
C LEU A 422 28.33 -9.38 17.58
N ALA A 423 27.44 -8.73 18.33
CA ALA A 423 27.83 -7.64 19.21
C ALA A 423 28.95 -8.04 20.15
N ALA A 424 29.95 -7.15 20.35
CA ALA A 424 31.16 -7.45 21.11
C ALA A 424 30.90 -7.91 22.55
N ASN A 425 29.78 -7.50 23.13
CA ASN A 425 29.30 -7.86 24.47
C ASN A 425 28.59 -9.21 24.54
N LEU A 426 28.34 -9.89 23.40
CA LEU A 426 27.58 -11.15 23.37
C LEU A 426 28.30 -12.28 22.61
N VAL A 427 29.13 -11.96 21.62
CA VAL A 427 29.75 -12.95 20.72
C VAL A 427 30.55 -14.02 21.44
N ASN A 428 31.35 -13.63 22.45
CA ASN A 428 32.25 -14.52 23.20
C ASN A 428 31.71 -14.91 24.58
N VAL A 429 30.45 -14.58 24.88
CA VAL A 429 29.87 -14.83 26.20
C VAL A 429 29.20 -16.21 26.19
N GLU A 430 29.55 -17.05 27.17
CA GLU A 430 28.91 -18.35 27.40
C GLU A 430 27.56 -18.15 28.10
N ILE A 431 26.51 -18.81 27.59
CA ILE A 431 25.20 -18.80 28.25
C ILE A 431 25.11 -19.90 29.30
N ILE A 432 24.76 -19.52 30.51
CA ILE A 432 24.53 -20.45 31.60
C ILE A 432 23.02 -20.44 31.94
N PRO A 433 22.29 -21.50 31.59
CA PRO A 433 20.90 -21.62 32.02
C PRO A 433 20.86 -21.87 33.54
N LEU A 434 19.99 -21.13 34.23
CA LEU A 434 19.80 -21.24 35.67
C LEU A 434 18.71 -22.24 36.09
N ASP A 435 17.74 -22.49 35.23
CA ASP A 435 16.63 -23.39 35.52
C ASP A 435 17.06 -24.86 35.39
N LYS A 436 16.56 -25.68 36.30
CA LYS A 436 16.76 -27.12 36.28
C LYS A 436 15.48 -27.82 35.89
N PRO A 437 15.56 -28.91 35.07
CA PRO A 437 14.39 -29.70 34.77
C PRO A 437 13.89 -30.35 36.07
N THR A 438 12.77 -29.90 36.55
CA THR A 438 12.04 -30.57 37.67
C THR A 438 10.98 -31.48 37.09
N PRO A 439 10.75 -32.68 37.67
CA PRO A 439 9.64 -33.51 37.25
C PRO A 439 8.33 -32.70 37.38
N PRO A 440 7.47 -32.69 36.36
CA PRO A 440 6.23 -31.95 36.45
C PRO A 440 5.40 -32.55 37.61
N GLU A 441 5.13 -31.76 38.66
CA GLU A 441 4.01 -32.05 39.55
C GLU A 441 2.75 -32.12 38.70
N ALA A 442 1.75 -32.93 39.13
CA ALA A 442 0.55 -33.16 38.36
C ALA A 442 -0.14 -31.84 37.96
N ILE A 443 0.26 -31.30 36.83
CA ILE A 443 -0.41 -30.14 36.22
C ILE A 443 -1.74 -30.67 35.70
N GLU A 444 -2.86 -30.17 36.24
CA GLU A 444 -4.18 -30.40 35.67
C GLU A 444 -4.21 -29.81 34.26
N ALA A 445 -3.98 -30.68 33.27
CA ALA A 445 -4.19 -30.27 31.88
C ALA A 445 -5.71 -30.10 31.68
N PRO A 446 -6.14 -29.07 30.96
CA PRO A 446 -7.56 -28.91 30.61
C PRO A 446 -8.03 -30.16 29.86
N THR A 447 -9.31 -30.46 29.99
CA THR A 447 -9.90 -31.57 29.23
C THR A 447 -9.75 -31.31 27.73
N PHE A 448 -9.72 -32.36 26.91
CA PHE A 448 -9.59 -32.21 25.46
C PHE A 448 -10.66 -31.25 24.88
N GLU A 449 -11.91 -31.36 25.36
CA GLU A 449 -13.00 -30.48 24.88
C GLU A 449 -12.79 -29.02 25.26
N GLU A 450 -12.30 -28.74 26.47
CA GLU A 450 -11.96 -27.39 26.91
C GLU A 450 -10.80 -26.81 26.09
N ALA A 451 -9.76 -27.62 25.87
CA ALA A 451 -8.61 -27.21 25.04
C ALA A 451 -9.03 -26.87 23.60
N VAL A 452 -9.92 -27.67 22.98
CA VAL A 452 -10.47 -27.40 21.65
C VAL A 452 -11.28 -26.12 21.63
N LYS A 453 -12.14 -25.90 22.64
CA LYS A 453 -12.96 -24.68 22.77
C LYS A 453 -12.08 -23.45 22.94
N GLU A 454 -11.06 -23.54 23.77
CA GLU A 454 -10.09 -22.46 23.97
C GLU A 454 -9.30 -22.17 22.69
N ALA A 455 -8.84 -23.20 21.97
CA ALA A 455 -8.14 -23.05 20.70
C ALA A 455 -9.01 -22.33 19.67
N PHE A 456 -10.28 -22.70 19.53
CA PHE A 456 -11.20 -22.04 18.60
C PHE A 456 -11.51 -20.58 18.97
N ALA A 457 -11.45 -20.23 20.27
CA ALA A 457 -11.69 -18.87 20.73
C ALA A 457 -10.46 -17.97 20.64
N LYS A 458 -9.25 -18.50 20.91
CA LYS A 458 -8.05 -17.70 21.13
C LYS A 458 -7.02 -17.78 20.00
N ARG A 459 -7.04 -18.79 19.13
CA ARG A 459 -6.04 -18.93 18.05
C ARG A 459 -6.10 -17.75 17.09
N PRO A 460 -4.99 -17.01 16.89
CA PRO A 460 -4.96 -15.84 16.03
C PRO A 460 -5.23 -16.18 14.56
N ASP A 461 -4.74 -17.33 14.04
CA ASP A 461 -4.95 -17.80 12.67
C ASP A 461 -6.43 -17.99 12.32
N LEU A 462 -7.24 -18.49 13.26
CA LEU A 462 -8.69 -18.62 13.07
C LEU A 462 -9.40 -17.26 13.08
N GLN A 463 -8.96 -16.33 13.93
CA GLN A 463 -9.49 -14.97 13.95
C GLN A 463 -9.11 -14.20 12.69
N GLU A 464 -7.89 -14.39 12.19
CA GLU A 464 -7.40 -13.86 10.91
C GLU A 464 -8.26 -14.34 9.74
N GLN A 465 -8.51 -15.64 9.65
CA GLN A 465 -9.35 -16.20 8.61
C GLN A 465 -10.81 -15.73 8.71
N ALA A 466 -11.32 -15.47 9.91
CA ALA A 466 -12.64 -14.88 10.10
C ALA A 466 -12.72 -13.45 9.55
N LEU A 467 -11.66 -12.65 9.67
CA LEU A 467 -11.57 -11.33 9.04
C LEU A 467 -11.50 -11.43 7.51
N ASN A 468 -10.80 -12.44 6.97
CA ASN A 468 -10.76 -12.69 5.52
C ASN A 468 -12.15 -13.08 4.97
N VAL A 469 -12.92 -13.90 5.70
CA VAL A 469 -14.33 -14.19 5.37
C VAL A 469 -15.17 -12.91 5.39
N ALA A 470 -14.99 -12.06 6.41
CA ALA A 470 -15.71 -10.79 6.50
C ALA A 470 -15.37 -9.84 5.32
N ASN A 471 -14.11 -9.75 4.93
CA ASN A 471 -13.66 -8.97 3.78
C ASN A 471 -14.27 -9.48 2.47
N ALA A 472 -14.26 -10.81 2.25
CA ALA A 472 -14.91 -11.41 1.08
C ALA A 472 -16.43 -11.15 1.06
N GLY A 473 -17.07 -11.15 2.24
CA GLY A 473 -18.48 -10.80 2.39
C GLY A 473 -18.78 -9.33 2.04
N ILE A 474 -17.85 -8.41 2.37
CA ILE A 474 -17.94 -7.00 1.96
C ILE A 474 -17.87 -6.88 0.44
N ASP A 475 -16.93 -7.57 -0.21
CA ASP A 475 -16.75 -7.57 -1.67
C ASP A 475 -17.94 -8.18 -2.38
N ALA A 476 -18.50 -9.29 -1.90
CA ALA A 476 -19.71 -9.90 -2.46
C ALA A 476 -20.91 -8.94 -2.41
N LYS A 477 -21.09 -8.19 -1.32
CA LYS A 477 -22.14 -7.17 -1.20
C LYS A 477 -21.91 -5.97 -2.11
N ALA A 478 -20.64 -5.53 -2.26
CA ALA A 478 -20.29 -4.43 -3.16
C ALA A 478 -20.53 -4.79 -4.62
N THR A 479 -20.14 -6.00 -5.03
CA THR A 479 -20.36 -6.49 -6.41
C THR A 479 -21.84 -6.78 -6.70
N ALA A 480 -22.64 -7.16 -5.69
CA ALA A 480 -24.09 -7.27 -5.83
C ALA A 480 -24.75 -5.91 -6.10
N ASN A 481 -24.25 -4.83 -5.46
CA ASN A 481 -24.71 -3.48 -5.76
C ASN A 481 -24.41 -3.08 -7.23
N ALA A 482 -23.26 -3.55 -7.78
CA ALA A 482 -22.90 -3.27 -9.18
C ALA A 482 -23.79 -3.98 -10.21
N LEU A 483 -24.64 -4.94 -9.82
CA LEU A 483 -25.67 -5.54 -10.69
C LEU A 483 -26.82 -4.59 -10.99
N LEU A 484 -27.05 -3.60 -10.14
CA LEU A 484 -28.14 -2.63 -10.29
C LEU A 484 -27.87 -1.71 -11.50
N PRO A 485 -28.95 -1.19 -12.15
CA PRO A 485 -28.80 -0.14 -13.13
C PRO A 485 -28.10 1.10 -12.56
N VAL A 486 -27.44 1.87 -13.41
CA VAL A 486 -26.88 3.16 -13.00
C VAL A 486 -27.99 4.20 -13.06
N ALA A 487 -28.37 4.76 -11.93
CA ALA A 487 -29.29 5.88 -11.82
C ALA A 487 -28.60 7.03 -11.10
N THR A 488 -28.45 8.17 -11.76
CA THR A 488 -27.75 9.33 -11.26
C THR A 488 -28.68 10.54 -11.23
N LEU A 489 -28.82 11.14 -10.06
CA LEU A 489 -29.45 12.46 -9.89
C LEU A 489 -28.35 13.51 -10.02
N THR A 490 -28.56 14.46 -10.93
CA THR A 490 -27.68 15.61 -11.10
C THR A 490 -28.48 16.89 -10.88
N ALA A 491 -27.95 17.79 -10.06
CA ALA A 491 -28.49 19.14 -9.87
C ALA A 491 -27.36 20.14 -10.07
N THR A 492 -27.59 21.13 -10.90
CA THR A 492 -26.62 22.19 -11.18
C THR A 492 -27.30 23.54 -11.01
N TYR A 493 -26.68 24.38 -10.25
CA TYR A 493 -26.95 25.81 -10.18
C TYR A 493 -25.81 26.56 -10.85
N SER A 494 -26.12 27.52 -11.71
CA SER A 494 -25.13 28.44 -12.23
C SER A 494 -25.66 29.87 -12.29
N SER A 495 -24.75 30.81 -12.11
CA SER A 495 -25.02 32.24 -12.28
C SER A 495 -23.94 32.84 -13.14
N SER A 496 -24.34 33.55 -14.18
CA SER A 496 -23.42 34.20 -15.12
C SER A 496 -23.43 35.71 -14.98
N GLY A 497 -22.32 36.33 -15.34
CA GLY A 497 -22.19 37.78 -15.45
C GLY A 497 -21.48 38.13 -16.75
N LEU A 498 -21.97 39.17 -17.42
CA LEU A 498 -21.38 39.70 -18.64
C LEU A 498 -21.17 41.20 -18.46
N ALA A 499 -19.96 41.65 -18.69
CA ALA A 499 -19.59 43.08 -18.63
C ALA A 499 -18.56 43.35 -19.73
N GLY A 500 -18.21 44.58 -19.91
CA GLY A 500 -17.20 44.99 -20.89
C GLY A 500 -17.35 46.43 -21.33
N ASN A 501 -16.59 46.78 -22.34
CA ASN A 501 -16.68 48.12 -22.94
C ASN A 501 -17.70 48.13 -24.05
N SER A 502 -18.76 48.94 -23.92
CA SER A 502 -19.74 49.13 -24.96
C SER A 502 -19.75 50.56 -25.51
N ILE A 503 -20.03 50.69 -26.79
CA ILE A 503 -20.21 51.99 -27.42
C ILE A 503 -21.58 52.50 -27.03
N VAL A 504 -21.64 53.69 -26.47
CA VAL A 504 -22.90 54.40 -26.21
C VAL A 504 -23.25 55.15 -27.49
N PRO A 505 -24.33 54.77 -28.19
CA PRO A 505 -24.76 55.52 -29.36
C PRO A 505 -25.23 56.90 -29.02
N GLY A 506 -24.76 57.88 -29.72
CA GLY A 506 -25.20 59.25 -29.60
C GLY A 506 -26.39 59.56 -30.55
N ALA A 507 -26.56 60.83 -30.82
CA ALA A 507 -27.63 61.25 -31.74
C ALA A 507 -27.37 60.68 -33.15
N THR A 508 -28.38 60.10 -33.72
CA THR A 508 -28.36 59.67 -35.11
C THR A 508 -28.75 60.86 -35.97
N THR A 509 -27.82 61.33 -36.77
CA THR A 509 -28.11 62.35 -37.79
C THR A 509 -28.35 61.70 -39.11
N THR A 510 -29.48 61.95 -39.68
CA THR A 510 -29.80 61.49 -41.04
C THR A 510 -29.57 62.65 -41.97
N THR A 511 -28.60 62.48 -42.86
CA THR A 511 -28.29 63.48 -43.90
C THR A 511 -28.70 62.96 -45.25
N ALA A 512 -28.98 63.89 -46.16
CA ALA A 512 -29.14 63.50 -47.56
C ALA A 512 -27.86 62.82 -48.05
N GLY A 513 -27.97 61.54 -48.42
CA GLY A 513 -26.88 60.74 -48.91
C GLY A 513 -26.70 60.84 -50.46
N THR A 514 -26.46 59.73 -51.10
CA THR A 514 -26.25 59.68 -52.54
C THR A 514 -27.56 59.91 -53.25
N THR A 515 -27.59 60.93 -54.15
CA THR A 515 -28.75 61.18 -55.03
C THR A 515 -28.97 59.95 -55.95
N ILE A 516 -30.22 59.50 -56.03
CA ILE A 516 -30.56 58.42 -56.94
C ILE A 516 -30.56 58.96 -58.35
N VAL A 517 -29.69 58.43 -59.22
CA VAL A 517 -29.58 58.78 -60.62
C VAL A 517 -30.31 57.74 -61.49
N GLY A 518 -31.10 58.24 -62.47
CA GLY A 518 -31.72 57.38 -63.43
C GLY A 518 -30.76 56.82 -64.45
N ALA A 519 -31.18 55.92 -65.33
CA ALA A 519 -30.34 55.28 -66.37
C ALA A 519 -29.76 56.28 -67.38
N ASN A 520 -30.29 57.50 -67.44
CA ASN A 520 -29.84 58.64 -68.23
C ASN A 520 -28.76 59.52 -67.55
N GLY A 521 -28.31 59.14 -66.36
CA GLY A 521 -27.34 59.87 -65.57
C GLY A 521 -27.88 61.13 -64.87
N GLN A 522 -29.17 61.42 -64.95
CA GLN A 522 -29.81 62.56 -64.27
C GLN A 522 -30.38 62.15 -62.91
N PRO A 523 -30.40 63.06 -61.94
CA PRO A 523 -31.10 62.84 -60.67
C PRO A 523 -32.55 62.48 -60.87
N VAL A 524 -33.02 61.43 -60.16
CA VAL A 524 -34.44 61.12 -60.12
C VAL A 524 -35.12 62.16 -59.21
N THR A 525 -36.09 62.89 -59.80
CA THR A 525 -36.87 63.91 -59.06
C THR A 525 -38.30 63.48 -58.87
N VAL A 526 -38.90 63.80 -57.74
CA VAL A 526 -40.35 63.68 -57.47
C VAL A 526 -40.93 65.07 -57.25
N LEU A 527 -42.11 65.40 -57.79
CA LEU A 527 -42.73 66.66 -57.49
C LEU A 527 -43.26 66.69 -56.08
N ASP A 528 -42.93 67.73 -55.33
CA ASP A 528 -43.55 67.98 -54.00
C ASP A 528 -44.99 68.43 -54.14
N ALA A 529 -45.66 68.68 -52.98
CA ALA A 529 -47.10 69.11 -52.97
C ALA A 529 -47.34 70.50 -53.63
N THR A 530 -46.24 71.22 -53.94
CA THR A 530 -46.27 72.53 -54.60
C THR A 530 -45.92 72.43 -56.07
N GLY A 531 -45.67 71.22 -56.60
CA GLY A 531 -45.24 70.99 -57.97
C GLY A 531 -43.76 71.26 -58.27
N THR A 532 -42.91 71.46 -57.24
CA THR A 532 -41.50 71.68 -57.41
C THR A 532 -40.73 70.33 -57.44
N PRO A 533 -39.86 70.10 -58.44
CA PRO A 533 -39.07 68.83 -58.50
C PRO A 533 -38.08 68.81 -57.37
N VAL A 534 -38.18 67.76 -56.51
CA VAL A 534 -37.26 67.47 -55.43
C VAL A 534 -36.48 66.20 -55.74
N GLU A 535 -35.15 66.22 -55.63
CA GLU A 535 -34.30 65.06 -55.87
C GLU A 535 -34.53 63.98 -54.80
N ILE A 536 -34.60 62.73 -55.24
CA ILE A 536 -34.63 61.59 -54.30
C ILE A 536 -33.20 61.20 -53.98
N PHE A 537 -32.94 61.12 -52.72
CA PHE A 537 -31.65 60.64 -52.20
C PHE A 537 -31.83 59.45 -51.26
N VAL A 538 -30.86 58.55 -51.25
CA VAL A 538 -30.80 57.51 -50.25
C VAL A 538 -30.31 58.16 -48.94
N PRO A 539 -31.13 58.18 -47.89
CA PRO A 539 -30.68 58.79 -46.63
C PRO A 539 -29.53 58.00 -46.04
N THR A 540 -28.47 58.67 -45.69
CA THR A 540 -27.36 58.09 -44.95
C THR A 540 -27.52 58.49 -43.49
N SER A 541 -27.74 57.49 -42.64
CA SER A 541 -27.82 57.67 -41.21
C SER A 541 -26.45 57.40 -40.57
N THR A 542 -25.88 58.37 -39.95
CA THR A 542 -24.68 58.26 -39.15
C THR A 542 -25.03 58.42 -37.68
N THR A 543 -24.77 57.40 -36.90
CA THR A 543 -24.93 57.51 -35.45
C THR A 543 -23.61 57.91 -34.83
N ALA A 544 -23.58 59.06 -34.23
CA ALA A 544 -22.39 59.52 -33.48
C ALA A 544 -22.16 58.62 -32.28
N VAL A 545 -20.93 58.49 -31.87
CA VAL A 545 -20.58 57.83 -30.59
C VAL A 545 -20.64 58.87 -29.52
N ALA A 546 -21.60 58.75 -28.56
CA ALA A 546 -21.74 59.66 -27.43
C ALA A 546 -20.66 59.40 -26.36
N GLY A 547 -20.15 58.20 -26.27
CA GLY A 547 -19.14 57.80 -25.30
C GLY A 547 -18.91 56.29 -25.32
N VAL A 548 -18.05 55.84 -24.44
CA VAL A 548 -17.81 54.44 -24.16
C VAL A 548 -18.21 54.17 -22.70
N SER A 549 -19.10 53.23 -22.50
CA SER A 549 -19.43 52.72 -21.16
C SER A 549 -18.40 51.67 -20.80
N HIS A 550 -17.72 51.88 -19.68
CA HIS A 550 -16.72 50.94 -19.17
C HIS A 550 -17.31 50.12 -18.03
N GLN A 551 -17.52 48.83 -18.29
CA GLN A 551 -17.88 47.85 -17.26
C GLN A 551 -16.74 46.82 -17.18
N GLY A 552 -16.34 46.49 -15.96
CA GLY A 552 -15.18 45.64 -15.73
C GLY A 552 -15.55 44.33 -15.06
N PHE A 553 -14.51 43.67 -14.57
CA PHE A 553 -14.62 42.39 -13.85
C PHE A 553 -15.53 42.51 -12.62
N GLY A 554 -15.46 43.66 -11.86
CA GLY A 554 -16.34 43.92 -10.70
C GLY A 554 -17.83 43.90 -11.05
N ASP A 555 -18.19 44.41 -12.24
CA ASP A 555 -19.58 44.48 -12.68
C ASP A 555 -20.11 43.08 -13.04
N SER A 556 -19.30 42.25 -13.73
CA SER A 556 -19.66 40.84 -14.00
C SER A 556 -19.79 40.03 -12.71
N GLN A 557 -18.94 40.27 -11.70
CA GLN A 557 -19.05 39.59 -10.40
C GLN A 557 -20.30 40.08 -9.64
N SER A 558 -20.59 41.36 -9.67
CA SER A 558 -21.79 41.90 -9.06
C SER A 558 -23.07 41.25 -9.59
N GLN A 559 -23.15 41.00 -10.90
CA GLN A 559 -24.26 40.27 -11.53
C GLN A 559 -24.40 38.85 -11.02
N ILE A 560 -23.27 38.13 -10.82
CA ILE A 560 -23.27 36.79 -10.25
C ILE A 560 -23.83 36.78 -8.84
N PHE A 561 -23.30 37.67 -7.97
CA PHE A 561 -23.70 37.69 -6.55
C PHE A 561 -25.12 38.25 -6.34
N HIS A 562 -25.61 39.11 -7.22
CA HIS A 562 -27.01 39.55 -7.23
C HIS A 562 -27.95 38.58 -7.96
N ASN A 563 -27.40 37.45 -8.46
CA ASN A 563 -28.21 36.44 -9.15
C ASN A 563 -28.99 36.97 -10.35
N THR A 564 -28.35 37.84 -11.15
CA THR A 564 -29.03 38.53 -12.26
C THR A 564 -29.38 37.56 -13.39
N PHE A 565 -28.49 36.59 -13.68
CA PHE A 565 -28.67 35.60 -14.74
C PHE A 565 -28.52 34.18 -14.19
N PRO A 566 -29.47 33.69 -13.37
CA PRO A 566 -29.40 32.35 -12.80
C PRO A 566 -29.86 31.28 -13.79
N SER A 567 -29.29 30.09 -13.67
CA SER A 567 -29.73 28.88 -14.36
C SER A 567 -29.78 27.72 -13.37
N TYR A 568 -30.86 26.98 -13.39
CA TYR A 568 -31.11 25.82 -12.55
C TYR A 568 -31.37 24.62 -13.46
N THR A 569 -30.63 23.53 -13.27
CA THR A 569 -30.84 22.28 -13.99
C THR A 569 -30.90 21.14 -12.98
N ALA A 570 -31.96 20.34 -13.05
CA ALA A 570 -32.04 19.10 -12.29
C ALA A 570 -32.50 17.98 -13.22
N GLY A 571 -31.88 16.85 -13.13
CA GLY A 571 -32.19 15.71 -13.98
C GLY A 571 -31.84 14.38 -13.36
N VAL A 572 -32.51 13.32 -13.77
CA VAL A 572 -32.19 11.95 -13.44
C VAL A 572 -31.82 11.21 -14.72
N THR A 573 -30.64 10.63 -14.73
CA THR A 573 -30.17 9.77 -15.82
C THR A 573 -30.25 8.32 -15.38
N LEU A 574 -30.95 7.49 -16.14
CA LEU A 574 -31.06 6.05 -15.92
C LEU A 574 -30.38 5.33 -17.09
N GLN A 575 -29.31 4.56 -16.78
CA GLN A 575 -28.62 3.72 -17.75
C GLN A 575 -28.87 2.24 -17.42
N LEU A 576 -29.50 1.54 -18.36
CA LEU A 576 -29.88 0.13 -18.25
C LEU A 576 -28.99 -0.72 -19.19
N PRO A 577 -28.02 -1.45 -18.72
CA PRO A 577 -27.22 -2.35 -19.55
C PRO A 577 -28.08 -3.57 -19.93
N LEU A 578 -28.41 -3.75 -21.22
CA LEU A 578 -29.30 -4.85 -21.67
C LEU A 578 -28.70 -6.26 -21.43
N ARG A 579 -27.39 -6.41 -21.34
CA ARG A 579 -26.72 -7.70 -21.17
C ARG A 579 -25.72 -7.73 -19.98
N ASN A 580 -25.77 -6.92 -19.07
CA ASN A 580 -24.96 -6.76 -17.83
C ASN A 580 -23.96 -7.90 -17.47
N ARG A 581 -23.30 -8.48 -18.49
CA ARG A 581 -22.44 -9.68 -18.36
C ARG A 581 -21.22 -9.46 -17.46
N GLN A 582 -20.62 -8.27 -17.54
CA GLN A 582 -19.45 -7.94 -16.75
C GLN A 582 -19.78 -7.92 -15.25
N ALA A 583 -20.85 -7.23 -14.86
CA ALA A 583 -21.27 -7.17 -13.47
C ALA A 583 -21.70 -8.55 -12.94
N GLN A 584 -22.42 -9.35 -13.78
CA GLN A 584 -22.79 -10.72 -13.43
C GLN A 584 -21.55 -11.60 -13.18
N ALA A 585 -20.56 -11.58 -14.08
CA ALA A 585 -19.35 -12.36 -13.94
C ALA A 585 -18.55 -11.93 -12.70
N THR A 586 -18.44 -10.63 -12.46
CA THR A 586 -17.74 -10.07 -11.29
C THR A 586 -18.42 -10.48 -9.98
N ASN A 587 -19.74 -10.39 -9.91
CA ASN A 587 -20.49 -10.80 -8.72
C ASN A 587 -20.43 -12.32 -8.49
N GLN A 588 -20.60 -13.14 -9.53
CA GLN A 588 -20.43 -14.59 -9.41
C GLN A 588 -19.04 -14.96 -8.91
N ARG A 589 -17.98 -14.33 -9.44
CA ARG A 589 -16.62 -14.54 -8.98
C ARG A 589 -16.45 -14.18 -7.50
N ALA A 590 -17.00 -13.05 -7.05
CA ALA A 590 -16.92 -12.64 -5.64
C ALA A 590 -17.65 -13.62 -4.71
N ILE A 591 -18.81 -14.15 -5.12
CA ILE A 591 -19.54 -15.18 -4.36
C ILE A 591 -18.73 -16.49 -4.31
N LEU A 592 -18.16 -16.93 -5.42
CA LEU A 592 -17.33 -18.15 -5.46
C LEU A 592 -16.08 -18.00 -4.56
N GLN A 593 -15.45 -16.83 -4.57
CA GLN A 593 -14.33 -16.53 -3.68
C GLN A 593 -14.76 -16.55 -2.21
N LEU A 594 -15.91 -15.98 -1.86
CA LEU A 594 -16.44 -16.06 -0.50
C LEU A 594 -16.62 -17.53 -0.06
N ARG A 595 -17.22 -18.37 -0.92
CA ARG A 595 -17.40 -19.80 -0.62
C ARG A 595 -16.08 -20.55 -0.49
N GLN A 596 -15.10 -20.21 -1.32
CA GLN A 596 -13.75 -20.78 -1.21
C GLN A 596 -13.11 -20.46 0.15
N ILE A 597 -13.22 -19.20 0.61
CA ILE A 597 -12.64 -18.77 1.89
C ILE A 597 -13.40 -19.37 3.09
N GLU A 598 -14.73 -19.52 2.98
CA GLU A 598 -15.53 -20.27 3.96
C GLU A 598 -15.07 -21.72 4.08
N ALA A 599 -14.77 -22.38 2.94
CA ALA A 599 -14.21 -23.73 2.93
C ALA A 599 -12.80 -23.79 3.54
N GLN A 600 -11.92 -22.82 3.25
CA GLN A 600 -10.60 -22.69 3.86
C GLN A 600 -10.70 -22.48 5.38
N MET A 601 -11.68 -21.71 5.86
CA MET A 601 -11.95 -21.55 7.30
C MET A 601 -12.30 -22.89 7.94
N GLN A 602 -13.13 -23.72 7.28
CA GLN A 602 -13.46 -25.04 7.80
C GLN A 602 -12.24 -25.99 7.79
N GLN A 603 -11.42 -25.93 6.73
CA GLN A 603 -10.17 -26.69 6.66
C GLN A 603 -9.22 -26.28 7.81
N LEU A 604 -9.10 -24.99 8.11
CA LEU A 604 -8.25 -24.50 9.18
C LEU A 604 -8.77 -24.93 10.56
N LYS A 605 -10.10 -24.95 10.78
CA LYS A 605 -10.70 -25.50 12.01
C LYS A 605 -10.38 -26.98 12.18
N ASN A 606 -10.46 -27.75 11.10
CA ASN A 606 -10.13 -29.18 11.15
C ASN A 606 -8.63 -29.39 11.45
N ALA A 607 -7.75 -28.58 10.87
CA ALA A 607 -6.31 -28.62 11.15
C ALA A 607 -6.03 -28.24 12.62
N ALA A 608 -6.68 -27.20 13.15
CA ALA A 608 -6.55 -26.81 14.54
C ALA A 608 -7.02 -27.91 15.53
N LEU A 609 -8.13 -28.61 15.21
CA LEU A 609 -8.60 -29.73 15.98
C LEU A 609 -7.58 -30.88 16.01
N LEU A 610 -7.02 -31.22 14.85
CA LEU A 610 -5.99 -32.27 14.71
C LEU A 610 -4.71 -31.89 15.47
N ASP A 611 -4.29 -30.65 15.40
CA ASP A 611 -3.13 -30.10 16.08
C ASP A 611 -3.28 -30.21 17.62
N VAL A 612 -4.41 -29.77 18.16
CA VAL A 612 -4.73 -29.93 19.59
C VAL A 612 -4.72 -31.39 20.01
N ARG A 613 -5.29 -32.29 19.18
CA ARG A 613 -5.32 -33.73 19.48
C ARG A 613 -3.94 -34.35 19.50
N ASN A 614 -3.11 -34.02 18.51
CA ASN A 614 -1.74 -34.53 18.42
C ASN A 614 -0.89 -34.04 19.60
N THR A 615 -1.02 -32.77 19.97
CA THR A 615 -0.32 -32.18 21.12
C THR A 615 -0.76 -32.84 22.43
N TYR A 616 -2.05 -33.13 22.58
CA TYR A 616 -2.58 -33.82 23.76
C TYR A 616 -2.03 -35.25 23.87
N ILE A 617 -2.00 -36.00 22.78
CA ILE A 617 -1.42 -37.35 22.71
C ILE A 617 0.08 -37.30 23.04
N ALA A 618 0.81 -36.33 22.49
CA ALA A 618 2.24 -36.14 22.77
C ALA A 618 2.48 -35.86 24.25
N LEU A 619 1.67 -35.00 24.88
CA LEU A 619 1.77 -34.69 26.31
C LEU A 619 1.56 -35.93 27.20
N GLU A 620 0.57 -36.78 26.87
CA GLU A 620 0.34 -38.04 27.61
C GLU A 620 1.50 -39.01 27.43
N GLN A 621 2.01 -39.14 26.21
CA GLN A 621 3.17 -39.98 25.92
C GLN A 621 4.42 -39.52 26.66
N ASP A 622 4.72 -38.23 26.68
CA ASP A 622 5.89 -37.68 27.34
C ASP A 622 5.80 -37.82 28.88
N ARG A 623 4.61 -37.66 29.46
CA ARG A 623 4.37 -37.99 30.89
C ARG A 623 4.69 -39.43 31.20
N ALA A 624 4.20 -40.37 30.41
CA ALA A 624 4.48 -41.79 30.59
C ALA A 624 5.99 -42.10 30.44
N ARG A 625 6.68 -41.47 29.48
CA ARG A 625 8.13 -41.62 29.30
C ARG A 625 8.93 -41.09 30.47
N VAL A 626 8.57 -39.94 31.03
CA VAL A 626 9.23 -39.37 32.23
C VAL A 626 9.06 -40.30 33.43
N GLN A 627 7.85 -40.84 33.65
CA GLN A 627 7.59 -41.79 34.73
C GLN A 627 8.38 -43.10 34.58
N ALA A 628 8.41 -43.64 33.37
CA ALA A 628 9.19 -44.85 33.07
C ALA A 628 10.71 -44.64 33.25
N ALA A 629 11.22 -43.50 32.79
CA ALA A 629 12.65 -43.16 32.93
C ALA A 629 13.05 -42.92 34.39
N SER A 630 12.19 -42.24 35.17
CA SER A 630 12.44 -42.03 36.61
C SER A 630 12.45 -43.33 37.39
N LYS A 631 11.53 -44.24 37.07
CA LYS A 631 11.47 -45.57 37.72
C LYS A 631 12.65 -46.45 37.32
N ALA A 632 13.05 -46.40 36.04
CA ALA A 632 14.26 -47.14 35.59
C ALA A 632 15.51 -46.63 36.32
N ARG A 633 15.67 -45.31 36.50
CA ARG A 633 16.77 -44.75 37.28
C ARG A 633 16.75 -45.20 38.74
N GLU A 634 15.60 -45.18 39.40
CA GLU A 634 15.47 -45.65 40.77
C GLU A 634 15.86 -47.12 40.95
N LEU A 635 15.36 -47.98 40.05
CA LEU A 635 15.69 -49.43 40.07
C LEU A 635 17.20 -49.69 39.78
N GLN A 636 17.78 -48.92 38.87
CA GLN A 636 19.22 -49.04 38.60
C GLN A 636 20.05 -48.61 39.82
N GLN A 637 19.64 -47.58 40.53
CA GLN A 637 20.32 -47.14 41.76
C GLN A 637 20.22 -48.17 42.86
N GLN A 638 19.06 -48.84 43.04
CA GLN A 638 18.89 -49.96 43.98
C GLN A 638 19.70 -51.19 43.66
N THR A 639 20.08 -51.43 42.40
CA THR A 639 20.96 -52.53 42.02
C THR A 639 22.44 -52.24 42.24
N PHE A 640 22.77 -50.98 42.55
CA PHE A 640 24.11 -50.50 42.86
C PHE A 640 24.44 -50.50 44.34
N ASP A 641 23.45 -50.25 45.21
CA ASP A 641 23.56 -50.32 46.66
C ASP A 641 23.49 -51.80 47.13
#